data_49f9940b5ee74d5593c39668558915f8
#
_entry.id   49f9940b5ee74d5593c39668558915f8
#
_cell.length_a   1.000
_cell.length_b   1.000
_cell.length_c   1.000
_cell.angle_alpha   90.00
_cell.angle_beta   90.00
_cell.angle_gamma   90.00
#
_symmetry.space_group_name_H-M   'P 1'
#
loop_
_entity.id
_entity.type
_entity.pdbx_description
1 polymer ?
#
loop_
_entity_poly.entity_id
_entity_poly.type
_entity_poly.pdbx_seq_one_letter_code
_entity_poly.pdbx_strand_id
1 'polypeptide(L)'
;MSRNEVDHILFGAAYYDEYLMMKGIDRIDEDMKMMKAAGLNVIRIAESTWSTCEPQPGVFDFTYVDRALDAANRAGIDVIVGTPTYAVPSWLVKLDPSVLAVTPNGQGKYGARQIMDIVNATYRFYGERVIRKLISHVADHPAVIGYQVDNETKYYDSVSDDMQRLFVKYLREKFHGDLNELNHHFGLDYWSNRIDSWEDFPDVTATINESLGGEFDKFRRDQVRAFLQWQADIVREYAHDDQFITHNFDFEWRGYSYGVQPAVDHFKASTAVDITGVDIYHPTEDDLTGKEIAFGGDMTRSTKNGKNYLVLETEAQGQHGWVPFPGQLRLQAYSHLASGADMVEYWHWHSIHNSFETYWKGLLGHDLEPNPTYREAGVFGREIAKPEVGERLVHLKKHNKVAIMVSNESLTALDWFLIEAGFPFGGTLKYNDVVRNIYDALFELNVECDFIPSDAPAERLGAYEMIVTPALYCTPQETTDRLREFVSNGGHLVSTMRSFVTDDEVTVWHDRAPHNLTDVFGMTYNQFTRPNGHVSVEFAGTLAKTPASDAQALIELVTPFDGTDVLASYGHYAWKNYAAVTRHGFGKGDAEWIATLLDADTIRAVLREAVEHAGIADAGTALAGQVTVRRGTNARGEQVTYLLNYSADEVTIDSPVSGDVVVAPVVVGTDGTVDESATAAIALKEGSKVEVGDRLTIGRWNVVVIAG
;
A
#
# COMPACT_ATOMS: atom_id res chain seq x y z
N MET A 1 7.66 -9.28 -24.28
CA MET A 1 7.19 -9.07 -22.88
C MET A 1 7.01 -10.44 -22.22
N SER A 2 7.33 -10.60 -20.97
CA SER A 2 6.96 -11.82 -20.26
C SER A 2 5.75 -11.48 -19.36
N ARG A 3 4.90 -12.46 -19.04
CA ARG A 3 3.74 -12.20 -18.17
C ARG A 3 4.09 -11.75 -16.75
N ASN A 4 5.35 -11.83 -16.34
CA ASN A 4 5.78 -11.47 -14.98
C ASN A 4 6.55 -10.15 -14.92
N GLU A 5 6.77 -9.49 -16.04
CA GLU A 5 7.63 -8.31 -16.14
C GLU A 5 7.35 -7.56 -17.44
N VAL A 6 7.24 -6.24 -17.38
CA VAL A 6 7.11 -5.39 -18.57
C VAL A 6 8.48 -5.10 -19.19
N ASP A 7 8.58 -4.78 -20.48
CA ASP A 7 9.87 -4.59 -21.14
C ASP A 7 10.43 -3.16 -20.98
N HIS A 8 9.57 -2.20 -20.63
CA HIS A 8 9.91 -0.78 -20.50
C HIS A 8 8.94 -0.11 -19.53
N ILE A 9 9.22 1.14 -19.14
CA ILE A 9 8.33 1.91 -18.28
C ILE A 9 7.02 2.17 -19.04
N LEU A 10 5.91 1.72 -18.47
CA LEU A 10 4.56 2.03 -18.93
C LEU A 10 4.12 3.38 -18.35
N PHE A 11 3.62 4.24 -19.23
CA PHE A 11 3.12 5.57 -18.85
C PHE A 11 1.80 5.84 -19.53
N GLY A 12 0.74 6.09 -18.78
CA GLY A 12 -0.58 6.13 -19.35
C GLY A 12 -1.67 6.78 -18.53
N ALA A 13 -2.91 6.51 -18.93
CA ALA A 13 -4.12 6.94 -18.26
C ALA A 13 -5.27 5.97 -18.50
N ALA A 14 -6.19 5.84 -17.54
CA ALA A 14 -7.46 5.18 -17.77
C ALA A 14 -8.27 5.96 -18.83
N TYR A 15 -8.90 5.23 -19.77
CA TYR A 15 -9.56 5.82 -20.94
C TYR A 15 -10.93 5.20 -21.21
N TYR A 16 -11.94 6.03 -21.40
CA TYR A 16 -13.34 5.61 -21.63
C TYR A 16 -13.97 6.38 -22.78
N ASP A 17 -13.84 5.86 -24.02
CA ASP A 17 -14.41 6.44 -25.23
C ASP A 17 -15.95 6.62 -25.12
N GLU A 18 -16.63 5.66 -24.47
CA GLU A 18 -18.07 5.67 -24.30
C GLU A 18 -18.60 6.89 -23.54
N TYR A 19 -17.83 7.46 -22.60
CA TYR A 19 -18.29 8.61 -21.82
C TYR A 19 -18.45 9.90 -22.67
N LEU A 20 -17.66 10.03 -23.71
CA LEU A 20 -17.73 11.12 -24.67
C LEU A 20 -18.67 10.80 -25.84
N MET A 21 -18.60 9.59 -26.37
CA MET A 21 -19.46 9.15 -27.47
C MET A 21 -20.93 9.19 -27.12
N MET A 22 -21.33 8.82 -25.91
CA MET A 22 -22.72 8.95 -25.42
C MET A 22 -23.22 10.40 -25.35
N LYS A 23 -22.29 11.38 -25.39
CA LYS A 23 -22.58 12.81 -25.50
C LYS A 23 -22.52 13.34 -26.93
N GLY A 24 -22.24 12.47 -27.90
CA GLY A 24 -22.06 12.84 -29.32
C GLY A 24 -20.72 13.50 -29.61
N ILE A 25 -19.72 13.31 -28.77
CA ILE A 25 -18.36 13.84 -28.93
C ILE A 25 -17.45 12.69 -29.36
N ASP A 26 -17.10 12.65 -30.65
CA ASP A 26 -16.15 11.68 -31.21
C ASP A 26 -14.76 12.34 -31.35
N ARG A 27 -13.81 11.95 -30.52
CA ARG A 27 -12.47 12.51 -30.52
C ARG A 27 -11.34 11.50 -30.30
N ILE A 28 -11.65 10.21 -30.43
CA ILE A 28 -10.70 9.14 -30.11
C ILE A 28 -9.34 9.29 -30.84
N ASP A 29 -9.34 9.65 -32.12
CA ASP A 29 -8.10 9.82 -32.89
C ASP A 29 -7.30 11.05 -32.44
N GLU A 30 -7.99 12.11 -31.98
CA GLU A 30 -7.35 13.29 -31.40
C GLU A 30 -6.75 12.96 -30.02
N ASP A 31 -7.48 12.24 -29.17
CA ASP A 31 -6.99 11.80 -27.87
C ASP A 31 -5.74 10.91 -28.00
N MET A 32 -5.75 9.92 -28.90
CA MET A 32 -4.57 9.09 -29.16
C MET A 32 -3.37 9.91 -29.66
N LYS A 33 -3.61 10.90 -30.52
CA LYS A 33 -2.57 11.82 -30.98
C LYS A 33 -2.00 12.65 -29.83
N MET A 34 -2.86 13.16 -28.94
CA MET A 34 -2.44 13.94 -27.77
C MET A 34 -1.68 13.07 -26.75
N MET A 35 -2.14 11.85 -26.50
CA MET A 35 -1.45 10.88 -25.66
C MET A 35 -0.03 10.62 -26.17
N LYS A 36 0.08 10.34 -27.45
CA LYS A 36 1.37 10.09 -28.11
C LYS A 36 2.31 11.29 -28.02
N ALA A 37 1.79 12.52 -28.21
CA ALA A 37 2.56 13.76 -28.11
C ALA A 37 3.07 14.02 -26.69
N ALA A 38 2.33 13.55 -25.67
CA ALA A 38 2.73 13.60 -24.27
C ALA A 38 3.62 12.41 -23.84
N GLY A 39 3.90 11.45 -24.74
CA GLY A 39 4.73 10.29 -24.43
C GLY A 39 4.00 9.15 -23.73
N LEU A 40 2.67 9.17 -23.66
CA LEU A 40 1.90 8.04 -23.17
C LEU A 40 2.05 6.85 -24.14
N ASN A 41 2.23 5.66 -23.59
CA ASN A 41 2.44 4.42 -24.33
C ASN A 41 1.47 3.31 -23.94
N VAL A 42 0.62 3.52 -22.94
CA VAL A 42 -0.39 2.55 -22.49
C VAL A 42 -1.68 3.25 -22.11
N ILE A 43 -2.81 2.57 -22.27
CA ILE A 43 -4.11 2.94 -21.68
C ILE A 43 -4.75 1.72 -21.03
N ARG A 44 -5.59 1.97 -20.03
CA ARG A 44 -6.45 0.96 -19.40
C ARG A 44 -7.91 1.25 -19.75
N ILE A 45 -8.65 0.21 -20.10
CA ILE A 45 -10.05 0.31 -20.55
C ILE A 45 -10.92 -0.80 -19.96
N ALA A 46 -12.21 -0.61 -19.98
CA ALA A 46 -13.28 -1.60 -19.81
C ALA A 46 -13.60 -2.05 -18.39
N GLU A 47 -12.80 -1.84 -17.38
CA GLU A 47 -13.06 -2.36 -16.02
C GLU A 47 -14.39 -1.88 -15.41
N SER A 48 -14.95 -0.75 -15.87
CA SER A 48 -16.21 -0.18 -15.37
C SER A 48 -17.41 -0.34 -16.31
N THR A 49 -17.32 -1.15 -17.35
CA THR A 49 -18.22 -1.06 -18.52
C THR A 49 -19.15 -2.25 -18.71
N TRP A 50 -19.53 -2.97 -17.64
CA TRP A 50 -20.41 -4.16 -17.80
C TRP A 50 -21.73 -3.84 -18.49
N SER A 51 -22.44 -2.77 -18.07
CA SER A 51 -23.72 -2.37 -18.71
C SER A 51 -23.55 -1.97 -20.17
N THR A 52 -22.37 -1.45 -20.56
CA THR A 52 -22.05 -1.10 -21.95
C THR A 52 -21.75 -2.36 -22.76
N CYS A 53 -20.95 -3.26 -22.20
CA CYS A 53 -20.61 -4.53 -22.86
C CYS A 53 -21.75 -5.53 -22.92
N GLU A 54 -22.68 -5.48 -21.96
CA GLU A 54 -23.85 -6.33 -21.88
C GLU A 54 -25.10 -5.53 -21.47
N PRO A 55 -25.67 -4.73 -22.40
CA PRO A 55 -26.81 -3.83 -22.11
C PRO A 55 -28.09 -4.57 -21.71
N GLN A 56 -28.24 -5.83 -22.12
CA GLN A 56 -29.32 -6.74 -21.74
C GLN A 56 -28.76 -8.14 -21.53
N PRO A 57 -29.42 -8.98 -20.72
CA PRO A 57 -28.94 -10.35 -20.46
C PRO A 57 -28.65 -11.14 -21.74
N GLY A 58 -27.37 -11.48 -21.98
CA GLY A 58 -26.94 -12.26 -23.14
C GLY A 58 -26.79 -11.49 -24.44
N VAL A 59 -27.03 -10.18 -24.44
CA VAL A 59 -26.80 -9.30 -25.60
C VAL A 59 -25.46 -8.57 -25.36
N PHE A 60 -24.45 -8.90 -26.16
CA PHE A 60 -23.11 -8.33 -26.00
C PHE A 60 -22.83 -7.30 -27.10
N ASP A 61 -22.24 -6.16 -26.69
CA ASP A 61 -21.82 -5.07 -27.57
C ASP A 61 -20.42 -4.57 -27.13
N PHE A 62 -19.42 -4.84 -27.93
CA PHE A 62 -18.03 -4.44 -27.67
C PHE A 62 -17.59 -3.26 -28.53
N THR A 63 -18.51 -2.54 -29.17
CA THR A 63 -18.20 -1.45 -30.10
C THR A 63 -17.22 -0.44 -29.52
N TYR A 64 -17.38 0.00 -28.27
CA TYR A 64 -16.47 0.97 -27.66
C TYR A 64 -15.11 0.36 -27.33
N VAL A 65 -15.09 -0.91 -26.91
CA VAL A 65 -13.83 -1.65 -26.67
C VAL A 65 -13.04 -1.78 -27.97
N ASP A 66 -13.70 -2.23 -29.05
CA ASP A 66 -13.07 -2.35 -30.38
C ASP A 66 -12.52 -1.01 -30.88
N ARG A 67 -13.31 0.07 -30.73
CA ARG A 67 -12.89 1.41 -31.12
C ARG A 67 -11.62 1.84 -30.39
N ALA A 68 -11.56 1.63 -29.08
CA ALA A 68 -10.39 1.97 -28.26
C ALA A 68 -9.18 1.13 -28.63
N LEU A 69 -9.33 -0.18 -28.79
CA LEU A 69 -8.27 -1.10 -29.19
C LEU A 69 -7.70 -0.75 -30.56
N ASP A 70 -8.57 -0.55 -31.58
CA ASP A 70 -8.15 -0.20 -32.92
C ASP A 70 -7.42 1.15 -32.98
N ALA A 71 -7.91 2.15 -32.26
CA ALA A 71 -7.29 3.46 -32.23
C ALA A 71 -5.93 3.43 -31.51
N ALA A 72 -5.83 2.75 -30.38
CA ALA A 72 -4.58 2.54 -29.66
C ALA A 72 -3.55 1.81 -30.52
N ASN A 73 -3.95 0.72 -31.21
CA ASN A 73 -3.08 -0.02 -32.11
C ASN A 73 -2.53 0.86 -33.25
N ARG A 74 -3.41 1.67 -33.89
CA ARG A 74 -2.96 2.61 -34.94
C ARG A 74 -1.97 3.64 -34.42
N ALA A 75 -2.11 4.05 -33.16
CA ALA A 75 -1.21 5.01 -32.51
C ALA A 75 0.05 4.37 -31.93
N GLY A 76 0.15 3.04 -31.89
CA GLY A 76 1.24 2.33 -31.20
C GLY A 76 1.20 2.58 -29.70
N ILE A 77 0.01 2.48 -29.08
CA ILE A 77 -0.27 2.55 -27.65
C ILE A 77 -0.76 1.18 -27.23
N ASP A 78 -0.18 0.65 -26.16
CA ASP A 78 -0.55 -0.63 -25.57
C ASP A 78 -1.83 -0.50 -24.75
N VAL A 79 -2.54 -1.62 -24.54
CA VAL A 79 -3.82 -1.61 -23.83
C VAL A 79 -3.84 -2.69 -22.74
N ILE A 80 -4.26 -2.29 -21.55
CA ILE A 80 -4.66 -3.18 -20.45
C ILE A 80 -6.20 -3.23 -20.44
N VAL A 81 -6.78 -4.43 -20.57
CA VAL A 81 -8.24 -4.60 -20.58
C VAL A 81 -8.71 -5.07 -19.21
N GLY A 82 -9.62 -4.32 -18.60
CA GLY A 82 -10.22 -4.67 -17.31
C GLY A 82 -11.43 -5.60 -17.44
N THR A 83 -11.63 -6.52 -16.47
CA THR A 83 -12.88 -7.24 -16.33
C THR A 83 -13.92 -6.33 -15.63
N PRO A 84 -15.14 -6.16 -16.19
CA PRO A 84 -16.04 -5.09 -15.74
C PRO A 84 -16.89 -5.46 -14.53
N THR A 85 -16.44 -6.38 -13.70
CA THR A 85 -17.25 -7.10 -12.71
C THR A 85 -17.69 -6.28 -11.52
N TYR A 86 -16.96 -5.22 -11.15
CA TYR A 86 -17.34 -4.37 -10.03
C TYR A 86 -18.55 -3.43 -10.36
N ALA A 87 -18.82 -3.20 -11.64
CA ALA A 87 -19.87 -2.31 -12.11
C ALA A 87 -21.13 -3.10 -12.48
N VAL A 88 -21.81 -3.68 -11.48
CA VAL A 88 -22.97 -4.54 -11.64
C VAL A 88 -24.09 -3.85 -12.43
N PRO A 89 -24.59 -4.43 -13.55
CA PRO A 89 -25.62 -3.79 -14.36
C PRO A 89 -27.02 -3.85 -13.71
N SER A 90 -27.83 -2.84 -13.97
CA SER A 90 -29.17 -2.71 -13.38
C SER A 90 -30.10 -3.90 -13.68
N TRP A 91 -29.96 -4.51 -14.86
CA TRP A 91 -30.74 -5.68 -15.23
C TRP A 91 -30.44 -6.88 -14.34
N LEU A 92 -29.18 -7.05 -13.90
CA LEU A 92 -28.79 -8.16 -13.02
C LEU A 92 -29.36 -7.96 -11.61
N VAL A 93 -29.28 -6.74 -11.08
CA VAL A 93 -29.91 -6.41 -9.78
C VAL A 93 -31.44 -6.58 -9.84
N LYS A 94 -32.05 -6.28 -10.99
CA LYS A 94 -33.49 -6.48 -11.19
C LYS A 94 -33.86 -7.98 -11.28
N LEU A 95 -32.96 -8.78 -11.87
CA LEU A 95 -33.12 -10.23 -11.98
C LEU A 95 -33.03 -10.92 -10.63
N ASP A 96 -31.97 -10.57 -9.86
CA ASP A 96 -31.69 -11.11 -8.54
C ASP A 96 -31.08 -10.04 -7.63
N PRO A 97 -31.86 -9.40 -6.76
CA PRO A 97 -31.34 -8.39 -5.84
C PRO A 97 -30.29 -8.91 -4.84
N SER A 98 -30.21 -10.24 -4.63
CA SER A 98 -29.23 -10.83 -3.71
C SER A 98 -27.78 -10.75 -4.21
N VAL A 99 -27.56 -10.34 -5.47
CA VAL A 99 -26.22 -10.07 -6.00
C VAL A 99 -25.53 -8.88 -5.31
N LEU A 100 -26.30 -8.03 -4.63
CA LEU A 100 -25.78 -6.92 -3.85
C LEU A 100 -25.41 -7.37 -2.44
N ALA A 101 -24.29 -6.87 -1.92
CA ALA A 101 -23.83 -7.18 -0.57
C ALA A 101 -24.88 -6.81 0.49
N VAL A 102 -25.00 -7.65 1.49
CA VAL A 102 -25.74 -7.35 2.73
C VAL A 102 -24.71 -6.97 3.78
N THR A 103 -24.76 -5.75 4.25
CA THR A 103 -23.87 -5.23 5.31
C THR A 103 -24.60 -5.23 6.66
N PRO A 104 -23.90 -5.01 7.78
CA PRO A 104 -24.56 -4.81 9.09
C PRO A 104 -25.62 -3.69 9.08
N ASN A 105 -25.53 -2.75 8.11
CA ASN A 105 -26.47 -1.63 7.94
C ASN A 105 -27.64 -1.98 7.01
N GLY A 106 -27.71 -3.22 6.52
CA GLY A 106 -28.75 -3.71 5.62
C GLY A 106 -28.25 -3.97 4.20
N GLN A 107 -29.19 -4.37 3.32
CA GLN A 107 -28.87 -4.69 1.94
C GLN A 107 -28.42 -3.46 1.15
N GLY A 108 -27.35 -3.60 0.38
CA GLY A 108 -26.90 -2.63 -0.59
C GLY A 108 -27.99 -2.27 -1.60
N LYS A 109 -27.95 -1.04 -2.11
CA LYS A 109 -28.91 -0.55 -3.12
C LYS A 109 -28.16 -0.22 -4.40
N TYR A 110 -28.78 -0.52 -5.54
CA TYR A 110 -28.26 -0.14 -6.84
C TYR A 110 -28.03 1.38 -6.92
N GLY A 111 -26.95 1.76 -7.56
CA GLY A 111 -26.58 3.16 -7.79
C GLY A 111 -25.22 3.56 -7.18
N ALA A 112 -24.70 2.78 -6.22
CA ALA A 112 -23.31 2.84 -5.82
C ALA A 112 -22.48 1.80 -6.59
N ARG A 113 -21.18 2.03 -6.73
CA ARG A 113 -20.25 1.03 -7.27
C ARG A 113 -19.73 0.13 -6.15
N GLN A 114 -19.17 -1.04 -6.49
CA GLN A 114 -18.46 -1.92 -5.56
C GLN A 114 -19.35 -2.35 -4.36
N ILE A 115 -20.54 -2.83 -4.67
CA ILE A 115 -21.52 -3.26 -3.68
C ILE A 115 -22.04 -4.68 -3.95
N MET A 116 -21.32 -5.45 -4.75
CA MET A 116 -21.69 -6.83 -5.06
C MET A 116 -21.28 -7.76 -3.91
N ASP A 117 -22.02 -8.84 -3.75
CA ASP A 117 -21.63 -9.95 -2.91
C ASP A 117 -20.73 -10.91 -3.71
N ILE A 118 -19.44 -10.85 -3.47
CA ILE A 118 -18.42 -11.59 -4.23
C ILE A 118 -18.55 -13.13 -4.12
N VAL A 119 -19.33 -13.64 -3.17
CA VAL A 119 -19.59 -15.07 -2.99
C VAL A 119 -20.93 -15.51 -3.55
N ASN A 120 -21.80 -14.58 -3.99
CA ASN A 120 -23.12 -14.88 -4.50
C ASN A 120 -23.05 -15.67 -5.82
N ALA A 121 -23.75 -16.79 -5.90
CA ALA A 121 -23.67 -17.69 -7.05
C ALA A 121 -24.27 -17.10 -8.34
N THR A 122 -25.34 -16.31 -8.25
CA THR A 122 -25.93 -15.61 -9.40
C THR A 122 -24.99 -14.57 -9.94
N TYR A 123 -24.39 -13.75 -9.07
CA TYR A 123 -23.38 -12.77 -9.46
C TYR A 123 -22.19 -13.44 -10.17
N ARG A 124 -21.64 -14.51 -9.59
CA ARG A 124 -20.53 -15.24 -10.19
C ARG A 124 -20.87 -15.86 -11.54
N PHE A 125 -22.05 -16.42 -11.69
CA PHE A 125 -22.50 -16.99 -12.97
C PHE A 125 -22.51 -15.95 -14.10
N TYR A 126 -23.06 -14.77 -13.85
CA TYR A 126 -23.13 -13.71 -14.85
C TYR A 126 -21.78 -13.00 -15.01
N GLY A 127 -21.00 -12.84 -13.93
CA GLY A 127 -19.63 -12.33 -13.96
C GLY A 127 -18.72 -13.19 -14.82
N GLU A 128 -18.74 -14.51 -14.63
CA GLU A 128 -17.99 -15.44 -15.49
C GLU A 128 -18.39 -15.30 -16.96
N ARG A 129 -19.67 -15.18 -17.23
CA ARG A 129 -20.17 -15.05 -18.60
C ARG A 129 -19.63 -13.80 -19.29
N VAL A 130 -19.67 -12.63 -18.64
CA VAL A 130 -19.17 -11.39 -19.25
C VAL A 130 -17.66 -11.43 -19.41
N ILE A 131 -16.91 -11.94 -18.42
CA ILE A 131 -15.46 -12.12 -18.52
C ILE A 131 -15.11 -12.97 -19.74
N ARG A 132 -15.70 -14.18 -19.85
CA ARG A 132 -15.45 -15.08 -20.97
C ARG A 132 -15.74 -14.43 -22.31
N LYS A 133 -16.85 -13.70 -22.43
CA LYS A 133 -17.23 -13.02 -23.68
C LYS A 133 -16.27 -11.89 -24.03
N LEU A 134 -15.92 -11.05 -23.08
CA LEU A 134 -14.99 -9.94 -23.30
C LEU A 134 -13.59 -10.46 -23.64
N ILE A 135 -13.02 -11.30 -22.80
CA ILE A 135 -11.62 -11.73 -22.95
C ILE A 135 -11.45 -12.57 -24.23
N SER A 136 -12.36 -13.52 -24.52
CA SER A 136 -12.26 -14.25 -25.78
C SER A 136 -12.43 -13.38 -27.03
N HIS A 137 -13.04 -12.19 -26.90
CA HIS A 137 -13.19 -11.24 -28.01
C HIS A 137 -11.90 -10.45 -28.26
N VAL A 138 -11.17 -10.09 -27.19
CA VAL A 138 -10.03 -9.14 -27.28
C VAL A 138 -8.66 -9.80 -27.23
N ALA A 139 -8.55 -11.08 -26.84
CA ALA A 139 -7.26 -11.71 -26.52
C ALA A 139 -6.26 -11.70 -27.70
N ASP A 140 -6.74 -11.85 -28.93
CA ASP A 140 -5.90 -11.86 -30.13
C ASP A 140 -5.60 -10.45 -30.68
N HIS A 141 -6.10 -9.39 -30.03
CA HIS A 141 -5.89 -8.04 -30.53
C HIS A 141 -4.45 -7.56 -30.21
N PRO A 142 -3.67 -7.08 -31.20
CA PRO A 142 -2.24 -6.83 -31.06
C PRO A 142 -1.87 -5.71 -30.07
N ALA A 143 -2.81 -4.84 -29.70
CA ALA A 143 -2.58 -3.81 -28.69
C ALA A 143 -2.71 -4.32 -27.25
N VAL A 144 -3.31 -5.49 -27.01
CA VAL A 144 -3.56 -6.01 -25.67
C VAL A 144 -2.29 -6.63 -25.07
N ILE A 145 -1.75 -6.03 -24.03
CA ILE A 145 -0.56 -6.50 -23.33
C ILE A 145 -0.84 -7.17 -21.98
N GLY A 146 -2.05 -6.98 -21.44
CA GLY A 146 -2.42 -7.56 -20.15
C GLY A 146 -3.86 -7.27 -19.77
N TYR A 147 -4.23 -7.80 -18.61
CA TYR A 147 -5.58 -7.72 -18.07
C TYR A 147 -5.57 -7.29 -16.62
N GLN A 148 -6.48 -6.37 -16.24
CA GLN A 148 -6.81 -6.11 -14.86
C GLN A 148 -8.07 -6.90 -14.49
N VAL A 149 -7.99 -7.73 -13.45
CA VAL A 149 -9.19 -8.42 -12.93
C VAL A 149 -9.87 -7.55 -11.89
N ASP A 150 -11.18 -7.31 -12.05
CA ASP A 150 -12.01 -6.48 -11.17
C ASP A 150 -11.41 -5.09 -10.90
N ASN A 151 -11.83 -4.42 -9.83
CA ASN A 151 -11.32 -3.09 -9.44
C ASN A 151 -11.38 -2.91 -7.92
N GLU A 152 -10.26 -2.59 -7.27
CA GLU A 152 -10.15 -2.31 -5.82
C GLU A 152 -10.98 -3.29 -4.97
N THR A 153 -10.88 -4.58 -5.24
CA THR A 153 -11.76 -5.62 -4.71
C THR A 153 -11.64 -5.76 -3.21
N LYS A 154 -12.79 -5.78 -2.54
CA LYS A 154 -12.94 -6.00 -1.10
C LYS A 154 -14.07 -7.00 -0.85
N TYR A 155 -14.28 -7.38 0.40
CA TYR A 155 -15.48 -8.14 0.77
C TYR A 155 -16.72 -7.23 1.01
N TYR A 156 -16.57 -5.90 0.88
CA TYR A 156 -17.64 -4.87 0.93
C TYR A 156 -18.54 -4.98 2.17
N ASP A 157 -17.96 -5.30 3.32
CA ASP A 157 -18.62 -5.56 4.60
C ASP A 157 -19.75 -6.61 4.51
N SER A 158 -19.70 -7.51 3.51
CA SER A 158 -20.75 -8.50 3.31
C SER A 158 -20.85 -9.44 4.52
N VAL A 159 -22.08 -9.54 5.01
CA VAL A 159 -22.56 -10.47 6.04
C VAL A 159 -23.76 -11.27 5.54
N SER A 160 -23.87 -11.46 4.23
CA SER A 160 -24.96 -12.14 3.58
C SER A 160 -25.14 -13.59 4.07
N ASP A 161 -26.32 -14.15 3.85
CA ASP A 161 -26.60 -15.58 4.15
C ASP A 161 -25.61 -16.51 3.43
N ASP A 162 -25.16 -16.15 2.23
CA ASP A 162 -24.16 -16.91 1.49
C ASP A 162 -22.78 -16.84 2.19
N MET A 163 -22.37 -15.67 2.63
CA MET A 163 -21.12 -15.48 3.37
C MET A 163 -21.15 -16.24 4.71
N GLN A 164 -22.26 -16.15 5.46
CA GLN A 164 -22.46 -16.87 6.72
C GLN A 164 -22.40 -18.39 6.53
N ARG A 165 -23.12 -18.93 5.53
CA ARG A 165 -23.11 -20.38 5.23
C ARG A 165 -21.73 -20.90 4.84
N LEU A 166 -20.98 -20.12 4.05
CA LEU A 166 -19.61 -20.48 3.68
C LEU A 166 -18.68 -20.44 4.88
N PHE A 167 -18.86 -19.48 5.78
CA PHE A 167 -18.09 -19.39 7.02
C PHE A 167 -18.34 -20.58 7.94
N VAL A 168 -19.60 -20.95 8.17
CA VAL A 168 -19.95 -22.14 8.98
C VAL A 168 -19.35 -23.41 8.35
N LYS A 169 -19.40 -23.55 7.01
CA LYS A 169 -18.74 -24.66 6.32
C LYS A 169 -17.25 -24.66 6.56
N TYR A 170 -16.59 -23.51 6.42
CA TYR A 170 -15.15 -23.34 6.68
C TYR A 170 -14.80 -23.75 8.11
N LEU A 171 -15.55 -23.27 9.11
CA LEU A 171 -15.31 -23.63 10.52
C LEU A 171 -15.48 -25.15 10.76
N ARG A 172 -16.51 -25.74 10.14
CA ARG A 172 -16.71 -27.19 10.24
C ARG A 172 -15.55 -28.01 9.66
N GLU A 173 -14.95 -27.53 8.59
CA GLU A 173 -13.75 -28.13 7.98
C GLU A 173 -12.52 -27.88 8.88
N LYS A 174 -12.31 -26.65 9.35
CA LYS A 174 -11.17 -26.25 10.23
C LYS A 174 -11.13 -27.08 11.52
N PHE A 175 -12.27 -27.27 12.16
CA PHE A 175 -12.39 -28.02 13.42
C PHE A 175 -12.84 -29.47 13.23
N HIS A 176 -12.71 -30.04 12.02
CA HIS A 176 -13.06 -31.44 11.72
C HIS A 176 -14.46 -31.87 12.22
N GLY A 177 -15.38 -30.94 12.31
CA GLY A 177 -16.75 -31.13 12.83
C GLY A 177 -16.86 -31.16 14.35
N ASP A 178 -15.79 -30.94 15.10
CA ASP A 178 -15.80 -30.93 16.58
C ASP A 178 -16.15 -29.55 17.12
N LEU A 179 -17.42 -29.40 17.57
CA LEU A 179 -17.92 -28.17 18.19
C LEU A 179 -17.31 -27.93 19.60
N ASN A 180 -16.86 -28.98 20.31
CA ASN A 180 -16.23 -28.77 21.60
C ASN A 180 -14.85 -28.12 21.42
N GLU A 181 -14.09 -28.56 20.42
CA GLU A 181 -12.83 -27.94 20.03
C GLU A 181 -13.05 -26.48 19.62
N LEU A 182 -14.02 -26.19 18.74
CA LEU A 182 -14.39 -24.82 18.33
C LEU A 182 -14.75 -23.93 19.53
N ASN A 183 -15.64 -24.41 20.40
CA ASN A 183 -16.09 -23.64 21.57
C ASN A 183 -14.94 -23.33 22.54
N HIS A 184 -14.05 -24.33 22.76
CA HIS A 184 -12.88 -24.15 23.62
C HIS A 184 -11.89 -23.17 22.98
N HIS A 185 -11.63 -23.31 21.70
CA HIS A 185 -10.66 -22.51 20.94
C HIS A 185 -11.05 -21.02 20.94
N PHE A 186 -12.32 -20.72 20.68
CA PHE A 186 -12.83 -19.34 20.68
C PHE A 186 -13.32 -18.84 22.04
N GLY A 187 -13.21 -19.63 23.12
CA GLY A 187 -13.66 -19.22 24.46
C GLY A 187 -15.17 -18.95 24.56
N LEU A 188 -16.00 -19.67 23.78
CA LEU A 188 -17.44 -19.41 23.69
C LEU A 188 -18.23 -19.83 24.94
N ASP A 189 -17.62 -20.49 25.92
CA ASP A 189 -18.25 -20.75 27.21
C ASP A 189 -18.54 -19.46 28.01
N TYR A 190 -17.81 -18.37 27.71
CA TYR A 190 -18.01 -17.09 28.35
C TYR A 190 -19.37 -16.49 27.99
N TRP A 191 -20.15 -16.12 28.97
CA TRP A 191 -21.53 -15.62 28.89
C TRP A 191 -22.49 -16.51 28.07
N SER A 192 -22.25 -17.83 28.08
CA SER A 192 -23.11 -18.82 27.41
C SER A 192 -23.22 -18.61 25.87
N ASN A 193 -22.15 -18.18 25.24
CA ASN A 193 -22.08 -18.09 23.78
C ASN A 193 -21.76 -19.44 23.10
N ARG A 194 -21.66 -20.51 23.88
CA ARG A 194 -21.37 -21.87 23.41
C ARG A 194 -22.36 -22.30 22.35
N ILE A 195 -21.85 -22.97 21.31
CA ILE A 195 -22.62 -23.54 20.20
C ILE A 195 -22.61 -25.06 20.35
N ASP A 196 -23.79 -25.67 20.45
CA ASP A 196 -23.94 -27.11 20.72
C ASP A 196 -24.39 -27.93 19.50
N SER A 197 -24.80 -27.28 18.42
CA SER A 197 -25.19 -27.91 17.15
C SER A 197 -24.77 -27.05 15.96
N TRP A 198 -24.29 -27.67 14.87
CA TRP A 198 -23.97 -26.99 13.62
C TRP A 198 -25.21 -26.38 12.95
N GLU A 199 -26.39 -26.98 13.18
CA GLU A 199 -27.68 -26.49 12.67
C GLU A 199 -28.15 -25.23 13.40
N ASP A 200 -27.69 -25.01 14.63
CA ASP A 200 -28.02 -23.84 15.47
C ASP A 200 -26.91 -22.79 15.43
N PHE A 201 -25.96 -22.89 14.51
CA PHE A 201 -24.86 -21.92 14.42
C PHE A 201 -25.43 -20.53 14.15
N PRO A 202 -25.15 -19.54 15.04
CA PRO A 202 -25.77 -18.22 14.93
C PRO A 202 -25.15 -17.40 13.80
N ASP A 203 -25.88 -16.37 13.35
CA ASP A 203 -25.31 -15.28 12.59
C ASP A 203 -24.25 -14.56 13.43
N VAL A 204 -23.03 -14.41 12.88
CA VAL A 204 -21.88 -13.83 13.61
C VAL A 204 -21.82 -12.31 13.55
N THR A 205 -22.72 -11.64 12.82
CA THR A 205 -22.72 -10.17 12.65
C THR A 205 -22.75 -9.41 13.95
N ALA A 206 -23.44 -9.94 14.97
CA ALA A 206 -23.60 -9.31 16.27
C ALA A 206 -22.76 -9.97 17.37
N THR A 207 -21.80 -10.82 17.02
CA THR A 207 -20.93 -11.43 18.03
C THR A 207 -20.16 -10.36 18.80
N ILE A 208 -20.00 -10.56 20.09
CA ILE A 208 -19.11 -9.78 20.95
C ILE A 208 -17.81 -10.55 21.25
N ASN A 209 -17.67 -11.75 20.71
CA ASN A 209 -16.47 -12.56 20.83
C ASN A 209 -15.50 -12.19 19.72
N GLU A 210 -14.38 -11.62 20.09
CA GLU A 210 -13.35 -11.11 19.17
C GLU A 210 -12.63 -12.23 18.40
N SER A 211 -12.49 -13.42 19.00
CA SER A 211 -11.87 -14.55 18.32
C SER A 211 -12.74 -15.04 17.16
N LEU A 212 -14.04 -15.23 17.42
CA LEU A 212 -15.00 -15.64 16.38
C LEU A 212 -15.21 -14.54 15.33
N GLY A 213 -15.32 -13.28 15.76
CA GLY A 213 -15.46 -12.13 14.86
C GLY A 213 -14.22 -11.89 14.01
N GLY A 214 -13.04 -11.98 14.61
CA GLY A 214 -11.76 -11.86 13.91
C GLY A 214 -11.53 -12.99 12.90
N GLU A 215 -11.92 -14.23 13.24
CA GLU A 215 -11.87 -15.36 12.31
C GLU A 215 -12.83 -15.15 11.12
N PHE A 216 -14.00 -14.53 11.34
CA PHE A 216 -14.90 -14.18 10.26
C PHE A 216 -14.29 -13.12 9.32
N ASP A 217 -13.60 -12.10 9.84
CA ASP A 217 -12.89 -11.12 9.03
C ASP A 217 -11.74 -11.76 8.23
N LYS A 218 -10.97 -12.64 8.85
CA LYS A 218 -9.93 -13.43 8.19
C LYS A 218 -10.50 -14.29 7.05
N PHE A 219 -11.61 -14.97 7.30
CA PHE A 219 -12.32 -15.74 6.29
C PHE A 219 -12.79 -14.86 5.12
N ARG A 220 -13.38 -13.68 5.39
CA ARG A 220 -13.83 -12.75 4.34
C ARG A 220 -12.68 -12.25 3.48
N ARG A 221 -11.50 -11.95 4.07
CA ARG A 221 -10.27 -11.63 3.30
C ARG A 221 -9.83 -12.78 2.40
N ASP A 222 -9.95 -14.02 2.87
CA ASP A 222 -9.67 -15.21 2.04
C ASP A 222 -10.65 -15.35 0.87
N GLN A 223 -11.91 -14.92 1.04
CA GLN A 223 -12.89 -14.88 -0.07
C GLN A 223 -12.50 -13.86 -1.14
N VAL A 224 -11.90 -12.72 -0.77
CA VAL A 224 -11.36 -11.75 -1.74
C VAL A 224 -10.25 -12.39 -2.57
N ARG A 225 -9.28 -13.04 -1.93
CA ARG A 225 -8.21 -13.79 -2.64
C ARG A 225 -8.81 -14.83 -3.59
N ALA A 226 -9.76 -15.62 -3.12
CA ALA A 226 -10.40 -16.66 -3.93
C ALA A 226 -11.21 -16.08 -5.10
N PHE A 227 -11.79 -14.90 -4.93
CA PHE A 227 -12.54 -14.20 -5.98
C PHE A 227 -11.60 -13.67 -7.08
N LEU A 228 -10.48 -13.06 -6.70
CA LEU A 228 -9.47 -12.60 -7.66
C LEU A 228 -8.84 -13.78 -8.41
N GLN A 229 -8.50 -14.87 -7.72
CA GLN A 229 -7.99 -16.07 -8.34
C GLN A 229 -8.99 -16.66 -9.35
N TRP A 230 -10.29 -16.73 -9.00
CA TRP A 230 -11.33 -17.20 -9.90
C TRP A 230 -11.41 -16.36 -11.19
N GLN A 231 -11.32 -15.04 -11.11
CA GLN A 231 -11.30 -14.20 -12.32
C GLN A 231 -10.01 -14.41 -13.13
N ALA A 232 -8.86 -14.46 -12.45
CA ALA A 232 -7.58 -14.70 -13.10
C ALA A 232 -7.55 -16.05 -13.84
N ASP A 233 -8.11 -17.10 -13.24
CA ASP A 233 -8.19 -18.43 -13.87
C ASP A 233 -9.02 -18.39 -15.16
N ILE A 234 -10.14 -17.68 -15.16
CA ILE A 234 -10.97 -17.51 -16.37
C ILE A 234 -10.24 -16.73 -17.45
N VAL A 235 -9.60 -15.61 -17.07
CA VAL A 235 -8.82 -14.80 -18.01
C VAL A 235 -7.70 -15.63 -18.62
N ARG A 236 -7.01 -16.45 -17.80
CA ARG A 236 -5.89 -17.28 -18.24
C ARG A 236 -6.27 -18.34 -19.28
N GLU A 237 -7.54 -18.76 -19.36
CA GLU A 237 -8.01 -19.67 -20.41
C GLU A 237 -7.89 -19.08 -21.83
N TYR A 238 -7.83 -17.75 -21.96
CA TYR A 238 -7.80 -17.02 -23.24
C TYR A 238 -6.52 -16.21 -23.43
N ALA A 239 -5.92 -15.72 -22.35
CA ALA A 239 -4.75 -14.85 -22.40
C ALA A 239 -3.54 -15.59 -23.00
N HIS A 240 -2.75 -14.90 -23.81
CA HIS A 240 -1.48 -15.39 -24.35
C HIS A 240 -0.40 -15.43 -23.24
N ASP A 241 0.67 -16.22 -23.48
CA ASP A 241 1.74 -16.42 -22.48
C ASP A 241 2.54 -15.15 -22.17
N ASP A 242 2.50 -14.16 -23.04
CA ASP A 242 3.15 -12.85 -22.89
C ASP A 242 2.23 -11.76 -22.34
N GLN A 243 0.94 -12.05 -22.14
CA GLN A 243 -0.03 -11.12 -21.55
C GLN A 243 -0.12 -11.36 -20.03
N PHE A 244 0.14 -10.32 -19.24
CA PHE A 244 0.07 -10.40 -17.79
C PHE A 244 -1.36 -10.23 -17.25
N ILE A 245 -1.58 -10.72 -16.03
CA ILE A 245 -2.76 -10.43 -15.23
C ILE A 245 -2.33 -9.59 -14.04
N THR A 246 -3.07 -8.51 -13.77
CA THR A 246 -2.88 -7.60 -12.64
C THR A 246 -4.21 -7.29 -11.94
N HIS A 247 -4.13 -6.62 -10.79
CA HIS A 247 -5.25 -6.05 -10.05
C HIS A 247 -4.78 -4.77 -9.35
N ASN A 248 -5.62 -3.76 -9.33
CA ASN A 248 -5.36 -2.49 -8.66
C ASN A 248 -5.77 -2.56 -7.19
N PHE A 249 -4.85 -2.97 -6.32
CA PHE A 249 -5.06 -2.95 -4.87
C PHE A 249 -5.09 -1.51 -4.35
N ASP A 250 -5.92 -1.25 -3.34
CA ASP A 250 -5.93 0.00 -2.61
C ASP A 250 -5.58 -0.21 -1.13
N PHE A 251 -5.38 0.87 -0.39
CA PHE A 251 -5.04 0.86 1.03
C PHE A 251 -6.21 1.29 1.91
N GLU A 252 -6.07 1.15 3.24
CA GLU A 252 -6.98 1.87 4.13
C GLU A 252 -6.79 3.37 3.91
N TRP A 253 -7.84 4.04 3.46
CA TRP A 253 -7.84 5.49 3.32
C TRP A 253 -8.09 6.16 4.67
N ARG A 254 -7.14 6.97 5.12
CA ARG A 254 -7.14 7.62 6.43
C ARG A 254 -7.06 9.15 6.27
N GLY A 255 -8.00 9.72 5.54
CA GLY A 255 -7.93 11.11 5.12
C GLY A 255 -6.86 11.31 4.04
N TYR A 256 -5.72 11.90 4.40
CA TYR A 256 -4.61 12.12 3.47
C TYR A 256 -3.42 11.20 3.72
N SER A 257 -3.67 10.05 4.31
CA SER A 257 -2.64 9.04 4.55
C SER A 257 -3.17 7.64 4.33
N TYR A 258 -2.28 6.67 4.17
CA TYR A 258 -2.60 5.27 3.96
C TYR A 258 -2.28 4.40 5.18
N GLY A 259 -2.92 3.24 5.25
CA GLY A 259 -2.61 2.17 6.15
C GLY A 259 -2.81 0.80 5.51
N VAL A 260 -2.49 -0.26 6.24
CA VAL A 260 -2.77 -1.64 5.85
C VAL A 260 -4.28 -1.78 5.61
N GLN A 261 -4.67 -2.37 4.47
CA GLN A 261 -6.08 -2.54 4.10
C GLN A 261 -6.77 -3.57 5.00
N PRO A 262 -7.84 -3.19 5.73
CA PRO A 262 -8.51 -4.14 6.64
C PRO A 262 -9.29 -5.23 5.94
N ALA A 263 -9.81 -4.95 4.73
CA ALA A 263 -10.68 -5.86 3.99
C ALA A 263 -9.92 -6.80 3.02
N VAL A 264 -8.60 -6.65 2.89
CA VAL A 264 -7.77 -7.43 1.97
C VAL A 264 -6.41 -7.72 2.61
N ASP A 265 -6.01 -8.97 2.63
CA ASP A 265 -4.62 -9.34 2.88
C ASP A 265 -3.84 -9.26 1.56
N HIS A 266 -3.10 -8.17 1.37
CA HIS A 266 -2.37 -7.91 0.12
C HIS A 266 -1.33 -8.98 -0.19
N PHE A 267 -0.67 -9.56 0.81
CA PHE A 267 0.33 -10.60 0.60
C PHE A 267 -0.29 -11.88 0.05
N LYS A 268 -1.47 -12.28 0.56
CA LYS A 268 -2.20 -13.45 0.07
C LYS A 268 -2.92 -13.15 -1.24
N ALA A 269 -3.59 -12.01 -1.35
CA ALA A 269 -4.39 -11.67 -2.52
C ALA A 269 -3.54 -11.45 -3.78
N SER A 270 -2.33 -10.88 -3.65
CA SER A 270 -1.40 -10.70 -4.78
C SER A 270 -0.96 -11.99 -5.44
N THR A 271 -1.09 -13.15 -4.76
CA THR A 271 -0.77 -14.45 -5.37
C THR A 271 -1.66 -14.82 -6.55
N ALA A 272 -2.84 -14.19 -6.66
CA ALA A 272 -3.78 -14.41 -7.75
C ALA A 272 -3.35 -13.80 -9.09
N VAL A 273 -2.42 -12.84 -9.08
CA VAL A 273 -2.01 -12.06 -10.26
C VAL A 273 -0.52 -12.28 -10.60
N ASP A 274 -0.12 -11.99 -11.82
CA ASP A 274 1.27 -12.11 -12.27
C ASP A 274 2.12 -10.94 -11.77
N ILE A 275 1.65 -9.70 -11.99
CA ILE A 275 2.27 -8.46 -11.54
C ILE A 275 1.30 -7.76 -10.59
N THR A 276 1.75 -7.36 -9.41
CA THR A 276 0.90 -6.61 -8.48
C THR A 276 0.68 -5.20 -9.01
N GLY A 277 -0.56 -4.78 -9.09
CA GLY A 277 -0.95 -3.41 -9.38
C GLY A 277 -1.46 -2.69 -8.13
N VAL A 278 -1.52 -1.37 -8.16
CA VAL A 278 -1.91 -0.57 -7.01
C VAL A 278 -2.47 0.79 -7.44
N ASP A 279 -3.37 1.31 -6.62
CA ASP A 279 -3.85 2.69 -6.70
C ASP A 279 -3.23 3.51 -5.57
N ILE A 280 -2.50 4.56 -5.93
CA ILE A 280 -1.82 5.43 -4.99
C ILE A 280 -2.27 6.86 -5.24
N TYR A 281 -3.21 7.33 -4.42
CA TYR A 281 -3.63 8.73 -4.36
C TYR A 281 -2.96 9.41 -3.16
N HIS A 282 -2.54 10.65 -3.30
CA HIS A 282 -1.75 11.34 -2.29
C HIS A 282 -2.05 12.85 -2.28
N PRO A 283 -1.72 13.57 -1.21
CA PRO A 283 -1.78 15.03 -1.20
C PRO A 283 -0.86 15.64 -2.27
N THR A 284 -1.24 16.81 -2.73
CA THR A 284 -0.42 17.64 -3.62
C THR A 284 -0.30 19.07 -3.04
N GLU A 285 0.23 20.02 -3.79
CA GLU A 285 0.54 21.40 -3.34
C GLU A 285 1.49 21.38 -2.13
N ASP A 286 1.21 22.15 -1.08
CA ASP A 286 2.07 22.25 0.12
C ASP A 286 2.06 20.98 0.97
N ASP A 287 1.09 20.09 0.77
CA ASP A 287 0.95 18.83 1.49
C ASP A 287 1.67 17.63 0.81
N LEU A 288 2.31 17.85 -0.34
CA LEU A 288 3.09 16.83 -1.03
C LEU A 288 4.40 16.54 -0.28
N THR A 289 4.47 15.41 0.40
CA THR A 289 5.66 14.97 1.15
C THR A 289 6.36 13.76 0.56
N GLY A 290 5.73 13.05 -0.38
CA GLY A 290 6.20 11.79 -0.93
C GLY A 290 5.98 10.56 -0.04
N LYS A 291 5.52 10.71 1.20
CA LYS A 291 5.32 9.61 2.17
C LYS A 291 4.31 8.59 1.70
N GLU A 292 3.18 9.06 1.15
CA GLU A 292 2.09 8.19 0.66
C GLU A 292 2.53 7.40 -0.57
N ILE A 293 3.22 8.05 -1.50
CA ILE A 293 3.78 7.40 -2.69
C ILE A 293 4.76 6.30 -2.26
N ALA A 294 5.65 6.61 -1.32
CA ALA A 294 6.64 5.67 -0.82
C ALA A 294 5.98 4.52 -0.03
N PHE A 295 5.01 4.81 0.85
CA PHE A 295 4.29 3.78 1.62
C PHE A 295 3.56 2.81 0.68
N GLY A 296 2.78 3.34 -0.25
CA GLY A 296 2.06 2.52 -1.23
C GLY A 296 3.00 1.67 -2.07
N GLY A 297 4.08 2.27 -2.57
CA GLY A 297 5.08 1.58 -3.37
C GLY A 297 5.83 0.50 -2.61
N ASP A 298 6.32 0.80 -1.40
CA ASP A 298 7.06 -0.14 -0.57
C ASP A 298 6.18 -1.32 -0.13
N MET A 299 4.91 -1.07 0.24
CA MET A 299 3.96 -2.13 0.55
C MET A 299 3.69 -3.03 -0.67
N THR A 300 3.39 -2.43 -1.82
CA THR A 300 3.03 -3.17 -3.04
C THR A 300 4.19 -4.04 -3.53
N ARG A 301 5.39 -3.47 -3.63
CA ARG A 301 6.61 -4.21 -4.01
C ARG A 301 6.85 -5.40 -3.07
N SER A 302 6.58 -5.22 -1.79
CA SER A 302 6.82 -6.24 -0.76
C SER A 302 5.90 -7.46 -0.88
N THR A 303 4.73 -7.34 -1.50
CA THR A 303 3.78 -8.44 -1.68
C THR A 303 4.34 -9.60 -2.50
N LYS A 304 5.26 -9.31 -3.43
CA LYS A 304 5.95 -10.29 -4.28
C LYS A 304 7.47 -10.34 -4.03
N ASN A 305 7.88 -10.19 -2.76
CA ASN A 305 9.28 -10.32 -2.36
C ASN A 305 10.23 -9.37 -3.09
N GLY A 306 9.83 -8.11 -3.24
CA GLY A 306 10.66 -7.06 -3.84
C GLY A 306 10.60 -6.96 -5.36
N LYS A 307 9.68 -7.68 -6.03
CA LYS A 307 9.45 -7.51 -7.47
C LYS A 307 8.80 -6.17 -7.77
N ASN A 308 9.12 -5.63 -8.94
CA ASN A 308 8.52 -4.42 -9.47
C ASN A 308 6.99 -4.56 -9.62
N TYR A 309 6.29 -3.45 -9.66
CA TYR A 309 4.83 -3.37 -9.63
C TYR A 309 4.32 -2.28 -10.57
N LEU A 310 3.00 -2.23 -10.76
CA LEU A 310 2.34 -1.27 -11.64
C LEU A 310 1.50 -0.29 -10.80
N VAL A 311 1.67 1.01 -11.00
CA VAL A 311 0.73 2.01 -10.50
C VAL A 311 -0.36 2.16 -11.55
N LEU A 312 -1.53 1.58 -11.28
CA LEU A 312 -2.68 1.53 -12.18
C LEU A 312 -3.60 2.74 -12.03
N GLU A 313 -3.47 3.45 -10.89
CA GLU A 313 -4.13 4.74 -10.68
C GLU A 313 -3.29 5.64 -9.79
N THR A 314 -3.14 6.89 -10.21
CA THR A 314 -2.71 8.02 -9.37
C THR A 314 -3.38 9.29 -9.87
N GLU A 315 -3.46 10.34 -9.04
CA GLU A 315 -4.11 11.57 -9.46
C GLU A 315 -3.31 12.33 -10.54
N ALA A 316 -4.03 12.93 -11.49
CA ALA A 316 -3.49 13.88 -12.46
C ALA A 316 -3.53 15.32 -11.92
N GLN A 317 -4.73 15.94 -11.88
CA GLN A 317 -4.92 17.26 -11.31
C GLN A 317 -5.23 17.25 -9.81
N GLY A 318 -5.37 16.06 -9.20
CA GLY A 318 -5.84 15.90 -7.83
C GLY A 318 -7.35 15.98 -7.69
N GLN A 319 -7.81 15.61 -6.50
CA GLN A 319 -9.22 15.58 -6.16
C GLN A 319 -9.72 16.99 -5.86
N HIS A 320 -10.98 17.26 -6.18
CA HIS A 320 -11.74 18.49 -5.84
C HIS A 320 -10.91 19.78 -5.81
N GLY A 321 -10.30 20.10 -4.69
CA GLY A 321 -9.67 21.38 -4.40
C GLY A 321 -8.18 21.49 -4.79
N TRP A 322 -7.54 20.42 -5.22
CA TRP A 322 -6.11 20.44 -5.50
C TRP A 322 -5.77 20.62 -6.98
N VAL A 323 -4.65 21.28 -7.23
CA VAL A 323 -3.95 21.31 -8.53
C VAL A 323 -2.46 21.32 -8.25
N PRO A 324 -1.67 20.38 -8.80
CA PRO A 324 -0.23 20.31 -8.56
C PRO A 324 0.46 21.66 -8.89
N PHE A 325 1.38 22.06 -8.04
CA PHE A 325 2.27 23.18 -8.36
C PHE A 325 3.23 22.80 -9.49
N PRO A 326 3.74 23.77 -10.29
CA PRO A 326 4.70 23.48 -11.34
C PRO A 326 5.91 22.69 -10.84
N GLY A 327 6.19 21.56 -11.48
CA GLY A 327 7.23 20.62 -11.11
C GLY A 327 6.75 19.42 -10.29
N GLN A 328 5.59 19.52 -9.63
CA GLN A 328 5.11 18.47 -8.72
C GLN A 328 4.65 17.21 -9.47
N LEU A 329 3.96 17.33 -10.60
CA LEU A 329 3.49 16.15 -11.33
C LEU A 329 4.66 15.31 -11.86
N ARG A 330 5.70 15.97 -12.37
CA ARG A 330 6.94 15.30 -12.77
C ARG A 330 7.64 14.66 -11.56
N LEU A 331 7.75 15.35 -10.43
CA LEU A 331 8.34 14.83 -9.20
C LEU A 331 7.58 13.60 -8.69
N GLN A 332 6.24 13.64 -8.68
CA GLN A 332 5.38 12.51 -8.29
C GLN A 332 5.65 11.27 -9.16
N ALA A 333 5.72 11.44 -10.47
CA ALA A 333 5.97 10.33 -11.39
C ALA A 333 7.34 9.67 -11.13
N TYR A 334 8.40 10.45 -10.95
CA TYR A 334 9.71 9.91 -10.56
C TYR A 334 9.72 9.30 -9.14
N SER A 335 8.86 9.76 -8.23
CA SER A 335 8.72 9.18 -6.89
C SER A 335 8.16 7.75 -6.93
N HIS A 336 7.22 7.48 -7.85
CA HIS A 336 6.74 6.12 -8.09
C HIS A 336 7.87 5.21 -8.62
N LEU A 337 8.63 5.67 -9.62
CA LEU A 337 9.78 4.92 -10.13
C LEU A 337 10.85 4.69 -9.05
N ALA A 338 11.11 5.67 -8.20
CA ALA A 338 12.06 5.57 -7.08
C ALA A 338 11.66 4.50 -6.04
N SER A 339 10.38 4.16 -5.97
CA SER A 339 9.84 3.07 -5.14
C SER A 339 9.85 1.70 -5.83
N GLY A 340 10.19 1.65 -7.13
CA GLY A 340 10.27 0.43 -7.94
C GLY A 340 9.05 0.16 -8.81
N ALA A 341 8.21 1.16 -9.10
CA ALA A 341 7.16 1.02 -10.09
C ALA A 341 7.74 0.95 -11.50
N ASP A 342 7.20 0.07 -12.34
CA ASP A 342 7.49 0.00 -13.78
C ASP A 342 6.33 0.59 -14.61
N MET A 343 5.34 1.15 -13.97
CA MET A 343 4.21 1.84 -14.59
C MET A 343 3.74 3.01 -13.75
N VAL A 344 3.32 4.08 -14.42
CA VAL A 344 2.59 5.21 -13.83
C VAL A 344 1.39 5.50 -14.71
N GLU A 345 0.20 5.29 -14.18
CA GLU A 345 -1.06 5.53 -14.89
C GLU A 345 -1.96 6.47 -14.11
N TYR A 346 -2.45 7.49 -14.80
CA TYR A 346 -3.32 8.51 -14.20
C TYR A 346 -4.80 8.08 -14.22
N TRP A 347 -5.49 8.29 -13.14
CA TRP A 347 -6.94 8.44 -13.09
C TRP A 347 -7.26 9.91 -13.34
N HIS A 348 -7.68 10.33 -14.51
CA HIS A 348 -7.80 9.60 -15.77
C HIS A 348 -7.46 10.53 -16.95
N TRP A 349 -7.72 10.13 -18.21
CA TRP A 349 -7.35 10.95 -19.37
C TRP A 349 -8.05 12.30 -19.37
N HIS A 350 -9.38 12.34 -19.27
CA HIS A 350 -10.14 13.58 -19.27
C HIS A 350 -11.13 13.64 -18.09
N SER A 351 -11.37 14.82 -17.55
CA SER A 351 -12.32 15.04 -16.45
C SER A 351 -13.74 14.60 -16.81
N ILE A 352 -14.43 13.92 -15.89
CA ILE A 352 -15.80 13.41 -16.07
C ILE A 352 -16.80 14.56 -16.07
N HIS A 353 -17.71 14.58 -17.06
CA HIS A 353 -18.65 15.70 -17.24
C HIS A 353 -19.89 15.63 -16.34
N ASN A 354 -20.26 14.44 -15.86
CA ASN A 354 -21.37 14.27 -14.94
C ASN A 354 -21.31 12.87 -14.30
N SER A 355 -21.04 12.82 -13.03
CA SER A 355 -21.08 11.62 -12.17
C SER A 355 -20.61 12.01 -10.78
N PHE A 356 -20.51 11.06 -9.88
CA PHE A 356 -19.90 11.23 -8.56
C PHE A 356 -18.48 11.82 -8.65
N GLU A 357 -17.69 11.42 -9.66
CA GLU A 357 -16.31 11.83 -9.86
C GLU A 357 -16.14 13.01 -10.82
N THR A 358 -17.14 13.87 -11.00
CA THR A 358 -17.07 15.04 -11.89
C THR A 358 -15.87 15.95 -11.59
N TYR A 359 -15.49 16.09 -10.33
CA TYR A 359 -14.35 16.91 -9.91
C TYR A 359 -13.12 16.10 -9.48
N TRP A 360 -13.09 14.83 -9.82
CA TRP A 360 -11.88 14.01 -9.82
C TRP A 360 -11.19 14.22 -11.17
N LYS A 361 -10.32 15.22 -11.22
CA LYS A 361 -9.90 15.84 -12.49
C LYS A 361 -8.81 15.03 -13.17
N GLY A 362 -8.99 14.75 -14.47
CA GLY A 362 -8.04 14.04 -15.31
C GLY A 362 -6.86 14.89 -15.79
N LEU A 363 -6.06 14.32 -16.70
CA LEU A 363 -5.00 15.05 -17.38
C LEU A 363 -5.56 16.24 -18.19
N LEU A 364 -6.70 16.04 -18.87
CA LEU A 364 -7.45 17.12 -19.51
C LEU A 364 -8.57 17.60 -18.59
N GLY A 365 -8.88 18.89 -18.66
CA GLY A 365 -10.03 19.50 -18.00
C GLY A 365 -11.36 19.09 -18.65
N HIS A 366 -12.46 19.71 -18.18
CA HIS A 366 -13.79 19.50 -18.78
C HIS A 366 -13.93 20.09 -20.18
N ASP A 367 -13.06 21.00 -20.58
CA ASP A 367 -12.98 21.57 -21.92
C ASP A 367 -12.24 20.66 -22.93
N LEU A 368 -11.63 19.57 -22.44
CA LEU A 368 -10.89 18.59 -23.23
C LEU A 368 -9.65 19.18 -23.94
N GLU A 369 -9.17 20.33 -23.51
CA GLU A 369 -8.05 21.05 -24.10
C GLU A 369 -6.75 20.83 -23.28
N PRO A 370 -5.58 20.98 -23.92
CA PRO A 370 -4.29 20.94 -23.24
C PRO A 370 -4.19 22.01 -22.13
N ASN A 371 -3.97 21.59 -20.91
CA ASN A 371 -3.76 22.43 -19.73
C ASN A 371 -2.33 22.25 -19.16
N PRO A 372 -1.93 22.97 -18.11
CA PRO A 372 -0.60 22.81 -17.52
C PRO A 372 -0.29 21.38 -17.05
N THR A 373 -1.27 20.68 -16.47
CA THR A 373 -1.11 19.28 -16.00
C THR A 373 -0.76 18.33 -17.13
N TYR A 374 -1.51 18.39 -18.26
CA TYR A 374 -1.22 17.61 -19.45
C TYR A 374 0.19 17.89 -20.00
N ARG A 375 0.58 19.18 -20.05
CA ARG A 375 1.89 19.56 -20.57
C ARG A 375 3.04 19.06 -19.70
N GLU A 376 2.88 19.16 -18.38
CA GLU A 376 3.87 18.68 -17.42
C GLU A 376 3.96 17.14 -17.40
N ALA A 377 2.83 16.42 -17.47
CA ALA A 377 2.84 14.97 -17.69
C ALA A 377 3.65 14.61 -18.93
N GLY A 378 3.51 15.40 -20.01
CA GLY A 378 4.30 15.24 -21.23
C GLY A 378 5.80 15.54 -21.07
N VAL A 379 6.22 16.31 -20.06
CA VAL A 379 7.66 16.46 -19.73
C VAL A 379 8.21 15.11 -19.29
N PHE A 380 7.59 14.49 -18.30
CA PHE A 380 7.98 13.16 -17.79
C PHE A 380 7.91 12.10 -18.90
N GLY A 381 6.80 12.01 -19.64
CA GLY A 381 6.62 11.01 -20.68
C GLY A 381 7.69 11.06 -21.77
N ARG A 382 8.09 12.26 -22.18
CA ARG A 382 9.18 12.44 -23.18
C ARG A 382 10.57 12.16 -22.59
N GLU A 383 10.79 12.37 -21.30
CA GLU A 383 12.04 12.03 -20.63
C GLU A 383 12.25 10.52 -20.58
N ILE A 384 11.26 9.76 -20.10
CA ILE A 384 11.36 8.29 -20.01
C ILE A 384 11.33 7.58 -21.37
N ALA A 385 10.81 8.22 -22.42
CA ALA A 385 10.84 7.71 -23.78
C ALA A 385 12.26 7.70 -24.39
N LYS A 386 13.21 8.45 -23.80
CA LYS A 386 14.61 8.39 -24.20
C LYS A 386 15.22 7.07 -23.71
N PRO A 387 15.84 6.25 -24.58
CA PRO A 387 16.47 4.99 -24.18
C PRO A 387 17.51 5.14 -23.05
N GLU A 388 18.29 6.24 -23.09
CA GLU A 388 19.30 6.55 -22.08
C GLU A 388 18.71 6.86 -20.68
N VAL A 389 17.42 7.17 -20.60
CA VAL A 389 16.69 7.39 -19.34
C VAL A 389 15.85 6.15 -19.00
N GLY A 390 14.90 5.78 -19.85
CA GLY A 390 13.94 4.71 -19.58
C GLY A 390 14.58 3.36 -19.26
N GLU A 391 15.57 2.93 -20.06
CA GLU A 391 16.28 1.65 -19.84
C GLU A 391 17.15 1.63 -18.56
N ARG A 392 17.49 2.80 -18.00
CA ARG A 392 18.25 2.90 -16.74
C ARG A 392 17.36 2.99 -15.51
N LEU A 393 16.05 3.27 -15.68
CA LEU A 393 15.11 3.47 -14.57
C LEU A 393 14.11 2.33 -14.41
N VAL A 394 13.85 1.54 -15.46
CA VAL A 394 12.98 0.36 -15.39
C VAL A 394 13.63 -0.74 -14.54
N HIS A 395 12.82 -1.56 -13.89
CA HIS A 395 13.24 -2.71 -13.08
C HIS A 395 14.19 -2.34 -11.93
N LEU A 396 13.91 -1.24 -11.26
CA LEU A 396 14.69 -0.83 -10.09
C LEU A 396 14.55 -1.85 -8.97
N LYS A 397 15.63 -2.58 -8.66
CA LYS A 397 15.68 -3.54 -7.57
C LYS A 397 16.15 -2.86 -6.28
N LYS A 398 15.33 -2.95 -5.24
CA LYS A 398 15.66 -2.40 -3.91
C LYS A 398 16.52 -3.37 -3.10
N HIS A 399 17.33 -2.83 -2.19
CA HIS A 399 18.22 -3.58 -1.28
C HIS A 399 18.06 -3.05 0.15
N ASN A 400 16.82 -3.02 0.61
CA ASN A 400 16.46 -2.45 1.91
C ASN A 400 16.99 -3.35 3.04
N LYS A 401 17.53 -2.71 4.09
CA LYS A 401 18.08 -3.38 5.27
C LYS A 401 17.08 -3.48 6.41
N VAL A 402 15.97 -2.75 6.29
CA VAL A 402 14.93 -2.63 7.31
C VAL A 402 13.63 -3.20 6.78
N ALA A 403 12.93 -3.97 7.61
CA ALA A 403 11.56 -4.39 7.34
C ALA A 403 10.61 -3.97 8.46
N ILE A 404 9.38 -3.63 8.09
CA ILE A 404 8.26 -3.44 9.00
C ILE A 404 7.37 -4.69 8.89
N MET A 405 7.17 -5.40 10.00
CA MET A 405 6.29 -6.56 10.05
C MET A 405 4.86 -6.13 10.34
N VAL A 406 3.93 -6.51 9.48
CA VAL A 406 2.51 -6.15 9.57
C VAL A 406 1.61 -7.38 9.62
N SER A 407 0.40 -7.21 10.16
CA SER A 407 -0.59 -8.28 10.32
C SER A 407 -2.01 -7.73 10.22
N ASN A 408 -2.81 -8.31 9.33
CA ASN A 408 -4.24 -8.02 9.25
C ASN A 408 -4.99 -8.53 10.49
N GLU A 409 -4.52 -9.61 11.11
CA GLU A 409 -5.09 -10.13 12.36
C GLU A 409 -4.87 -9.15 13.51
N SER A 410 -3.68 -8.57 13.63
CA SER A 410 -3.39 -7.50 14.60
C SER A 410 -4.24 -6.25 14.36
N LEU A 411 -4.42 -5.85 13.10
CA LEU A 411 -5.28 -4.73 12.73
C LEU A 411 -6.73 -5.00 13.17
N THR A 412 -7.28 -6.16 12.85
CA THR A 412 -8.64 -6.55 13.21
C THR A 412 -8.82 -6.61 14.72
N ALA A 413 -7.89 -7.25 15.45
CA ALA A 413 -7.97 -7.36 16.91
C ALA A 413 -7.92 -6.00 17.61
N LEU A 414 -7.12 -5.06 17.09
CA LEU A 414 -7.02 -3.72 17.65
C LEU A 414 -8.19 -2.79 17.26
N ASP A 415 -9.06 -3.20 16.35
CA ASP A 415 -10.38 -2.59 16.17
C ASP A 415 -11.37 -3.05 17.26
N TRP A 416 -11.22 -4.27 17.80
CA TRP A 416 -11.94 -4.75 18.97
C TRP A 416 -11.39 -4.15 20.28
N PHE A 417 -10.07 -4.07 20.42
CA PHE A 417 -9.36 -3.62 21.62
C PHE A 417 -8.51 -2.39 21.33
N LEU A 418 -9.16 -1.23 21.18
CA LEU A 418 -8.49 0.02 20.84
C LEU A 418 -7.32 0.31 21.79
N ILE A 419 -6.20 0.74 21.25
CA ILE A 419 -4.93 0.94 21.96
C ILE A 419 -5.06 1.99 23.06
N GLU A 420 -5.70 3.11 22.78
CA GLU A 420 -5.77 4.25 23.69
C GLU A 420 -6.99 4.21 24.58
N ALA A 421 -8.13 3.82 24.05
CA ALA A 421 -9.39 3.92 24.78
C ALA A 421 -9.66 2.70 25.60
N GLY A 422 -10.01 2.94 26.84
CA GLY A 422 -10.72 1.97 27.66
C GLY A 422 -12.19 1.88 27.25
N PHE A 423 -12.74 0.67 27.28
CA PHE A 423 -14.20 0.44 27.26
C PHE A 423 -14.87 1.20 28.41
N PRO A 424 -16.05 1.84 28.27
CA PRO A 424 -16.89 1.91 27.07
C PRO A 424 -16.72 3.20 26.23
N PHE A 425 -15.74 4.00 26.50
CA PHE A 425 -15.69 5.39 26.02
C PHE A 425 -14.98 5.58 24.68
N GLY A 426 -14.47 4.49 24.09
CA GLY A 426 -13.85 4.53 22.81
C GLY A 426 -12.59 5.39 22.74
N GLY A 427 -11.69 5.05 21.87
CA GLY A 427 -10.55 5.85 21.48
C GLY A 427 -10.44 5.90 19.98
N THR A 428 -9.52 6.71 19.49
CA THR A 428 -9.32 6.91 18.08
C THR A 428 -8.01 6.29 17.56
N LEU A 429 -7.12 5.89 18.47
CA LEU A 429 -5.83 5.30 18.10
C LEU A 429 -6.00 3.86 17.63
N LYS A 430 -5.60 3.59 16.43
CA LYS A 430 -5.72 2.30 15.75
C LYS A 430 -4.35 1.74 15.37
N TYR A 431 -4.34 0.47 14.95
CA TYR A 431 -3.15 -0.22 14.47
C TYR A 431 -2.36 0.60 13.42
N ASN A 432 -3.05 1.13 12.40
CA ASN A 432 -2.42 1.90 11.34
C ASN A 432 -1.82 3.24 11.80
N ASP A 433 -2.26 3.79 12.95
CA ASP A 433 -1.60 4.97 13.53
C ASP A 433 -0.18 4.62 14.02
N VAL A 434 0.00 3.43 14.59
CA VAL A 434 1.32 2.96 15.04
C VAL A 434 2.20 2.58 13.84
N VAL A 435 1.65 1.89 12.84
CA VAL A 435 2.37 1.55 11.60
C VAL A 435 2.90 2.82 10.92
N ARG A 436 2.06 3.86 10.77
CA ARG A 436 2.45 5.12 10.14
C ARG A 436 3.42 5.94 11.01
N ASN A 437 3.28 5.91 12.33
CA ASN A 437 4.24 6.56 13.24
C ASN A 437 5.66 6.04 13.02
N ILE A 438 5.82 4.72 12.81
CA ILE A 438 7.11 4.10 12.51
C ILE A 438 7.55 4.37 11.07
N TYR A 439 6.66 4.13 10.08
CA TYR A 439 7.01 4.28 8.67
C TYR A 439 7.42 5.72 8.32
N ASP A 440 6.63 6.70 8.78
CA ASP A 440 6.88 8.11 8.51
C ASP A 440 8.21 8.58 9.10
N ALA A 441 8.55 8.12 10.32
CA ALA A 441 9.83 8.41 10.93
C ALA A 441 11.02 7.80 10.17
N LEU A 442 10.92 6.55 9.70
CA LEU A 442 11.95 5.92 8.87
C LEU A 442 12.09 6.62 7.52
N PHE A 443 10.97 6.99 6.88
CA PHE A 443 10.99 7.76 5.63
C PHE A 443 11.71 9.10 5.80
N GLU A 444 11.41 9.86 6.85
CA GLU A 444 12.06 11.14 7.16
C GLU A 444 13.56 11.01 7.50
N LEU A 445 13.97 9.82 7.91
CA LEU A 445 15.38 9.47 8.12
C LEU A 445 16.11 9.03 6.85
N ASN A 446 15.43 8.97 5.69
CA ASN A 446 15.95 8.35 4.47
C ASN A 446 16.33 6.87 4.66
N VAL A 447 15.63 6.17 5.54
CA VAL A 447 15.74 4.73 5.74
C VAL A 447 14.62 4.04 4.97
N GLU A 448 14.98 3.45 3.85
CA GLU A 448 14.02 2.70 3.03
C GLU A 448 13.72 1.36 3.69
N CYS A 449 12.46 0.95 3.68
CA CYS A 449 12.04 -0.32 4.27
C CYS A 449 11.14 -1.12 3.34
N ASP A 450 11.10 -2.42 3.58
CA ASP A 450 10.11 -3.33 3.02
C ASP A 450 9.05 -3.65 4.07
N PHE A 451 7.91 -4.17 3.62
CA PHE A 451 6.91 -4.76 4.51
C PHE A 451 6.99 -6.27 4.45
N ILE A 452 6.82 -6.93 5.59
CA ILE A 452 6.75 -8.39 5.66
C ILE A 452 5.50 -8.83 6.46
N PRO A 453 4.81 -9.89 6.04
CA PRO A 453 3.72 -10.42 6.82
C PRO A 453 4.24 -11.14 8.08
N SER A 454 3.39 -11.23 9.11
CA SER A 454 3.77 -11.89 10.38
C SER A 454 4.12 -13.37 10.23
N ASP A 455 3.65 -14.03 9.18
CA ASP A 455 3.95 -15.43 8.86
C ASP A 455 5.17 -15.60 7.93
N ALA A 456 5.91 -14.53 7.63
CA ALA A 456 7.09 -14.59 6.76
C ALA A 456 8.09 -15.66 7.24
N PRO A 457 8.68 -16.45 6.32
CA PRO A 457 9.64 -17.49 6.68
C PRO A 457 10.97 -16.92 7.19
N ALA A 458 11.73 -17.72 7.94
CA ALA A 458 12.99 -17.30 8.56
C ALA A 458 14.02 -16.75 7.55
N GLU A 459 14.09 -17.34 6.34
CA GLU A 459 14.98 -16.86 5.27
C GLU A 459 14.67 -15.43 4.86
N ARG A 460 13.37 -15.04 4.87
CA ARG A 460 12.97 -13.68 4.55
C ARG A 460 13.34 -12.71 5.68
N LEU A 461 13.18 -13.11 6.94
CA LEU A 461 13.62 -12.32 8.08
C LEU A 461 15.13 -12.08 8.07
N GLY A 462 15.90 -13.14 7.78
CA GLY A 462 17.36 -13.12 7.71
C GLY A 462 17.95 -12.25 6.59
N ALA A 463 17.13 -11.74 5.68
CA ALA A 463 17.56 -10.81 4.65
C ALA A 463 17.71 -9.36 5.17
N TYR A 464 17.21 -9.06 6.36
CA TYR A 464 17.21 -7.72 6.95
C TYR A 464 18.19 -7.61 8.12
N GLU A 465 18.72 -6.42 8.36
CA GLU A 465 19.54 -6.09 9.51
C GLU A 465 18.67 -5.64 10.70
N MET A 466 17.54 -4.99 10.42
CA MET A 466 16.57 -4.54 11.42
C MET A 466 15.14 -4.91 11.03
N ILE A 467 14.36 -5.39 11.99
CA ILE A 467 12.91 -5.62 11.85
C ILE A 467 12.18 -4.78 12.89
N VAL A 468 11.16 -4.06 12.45
CA VAL A 468 10.28 -3.29 13.34
C VAL A 468 8.90 -3.93 13.39
N THR A 469 8.34 -4.13 14.59
CA THR A 469 7.02 -4.72 14.81
C THR A 469 6.09 -3.72 15.48
N PRO A 470 5.40 -2.84 14.70
CA PRO A 470 4.49 -1.85 15.26
C PRO A 470 3.21 -2.52 15.76
N ALA A 471 2.98 -2.52 17.07
CA ALA A 471 1.79 -3.07 17.72
C ALA A 471 1.35 -4.44 17.14
N LEU A 472 2.31 -5.34 16.94
CA LEU A 472 2.07 -6.68 16.38
C LEU A 472 1.34 -7.55 17.40
N TYR A 473 0.05 -7.26 17.60
CA TYR A 473 -0.78 -7.73 18.69
C TYR A 473 -1.02 -9.25 18.63
N CYS A 474 -1.47 -9.72 17.47
CA CYS A 474 -1.69 -11.14 17.19
C CYS A 474 -0.42 -11.76 16.63
N THR A 475 0.13 -12.73 17.34
CA THR A 475 1.41 -13.35 16.97
C THR A 475 1.42 -14.83 17.32
N PRO A 476 1.35 -15.73 16.35
CA PRO A 476 1.54 -17.16 16.58
C PRO A 476 2.90 -17.48 17.20
N GLN A 477 2.99 -18.60 17.93
CA GLN A 477 4.23 -19.09 18.53
C GLN A 477 5.40 -19.15 17.52
N GLU A 478 5.13 -19.63 16.31
CA GLU A 478 6.15 -19.79 15.27
C GLU A 478 6.75 -18.45 14.84
N THR A 479 5.96 -17.39 14.90
CA THR A 479 6.47 -16.03 14.57
C THR A 479 7.40 -15.53 15.66
N THR A 480 7.06 -15.71 16.93
CA THR A 480 7.95 -15.33 18.03
C THR A 480 9.22 -16.17 18.03
N ASP A 481 9.14 -17.46 17.68
CA ASP A 481 10.32 -18.35 17.53
C ASP A 481 11.25 -17.85 16.42
N ARG A 482 10.70 -17.47 15.26
CA ARG A 482 11.50 -16.90 14.15
C ARG A 482 12.14 -15.56 14.51
N LEU A 483 11.42 -14.67 15.22
CA LEU A 483 11.97 -13.40 15.69
C LEU A 483 13.08 -13.62 16.73
N ARG A 484 12.92 -14.56 17.65
CA ARG A 484 13.97 -14.99 18.58
C ARG A 484 15.22 -15.46 17.84
N GLU A 485 15.05 -16.32 16.81
CA GLU A 485 16.14 -16.80 15.99
C GLU A 485 16.82 -15.64 15.23
N PHE A 486 16.05 -14.73 14.67
CA PHE A 486 16.55 -13.54 13.98
C PHE A 486 17.49 -12.71 14.87
N VAL A 487 17.07 -12.41 16.11
CA VAL A 487 17.89 -11.66 17.07
C VAL A 487 19.12 -12.47 17.48
N SER A 488 18.94 -13.77 17.79
CA SER A 488 20.04 -14.64 18.18
C SER A 488 21.16 -14.71 17.13
N ASN A 489 20.80 -14.59 15.84
CA ASN A 489 21.73 -14.62 14.71
C ASN A 489 22.40 -13.27 14.41
N GLY A 490 22.00 -12.19 15.04
CA GLY A 490 22.63 -10.87 14.91
C GLY A 490 21.70 -9.76 14.39
N GLY A 491 20.41 -10.06 14.24
CA GLY A 491 19.41 -9.07 13.84
C GLY A 491 19.08 -8.10 14.97
N HIS A 492 18.65 -6.89 14.60
CA HIS A 492 18.14 -5.88 15.52
C HIS A 492 16.60 -5.82 15.45
N LEU A 493 15.92 -6.11 16.56
CA LEU A 493 14.46 -6.14 16.65
C LEU A 493 13.94 -4.92 17.43
N VAL A 494 13.13 -4.07 16.80
CA VAL A 494 12.46 -2.94 17.47
C VAL A 494 10.97 -3.22 17.55
N SER A 495 10.42 -3.31 18.76
CA SER A 495 9.00 -3.58 18.97
C SER A 495 8.32 -2.46 19.75
N THR A 496 7.06 -2.19 19.42
CA THR A 496 6.30 -1.19 20.17
C THR A 496 5.29 -1.84 21.11
N MET A 497 4.72 -1.04 21.99
CA MET A 497 3.63 -1.43 22.87
C MET A 497 2.58 -2.28 22.14
N ARG A 498 1.90 -3.13 22.89
CA ARG A 498 0.84 -4.03 22.41
C ARG A 498 1.30 -5.08 21.40
N SER A 499 2.61 -5.32 21.26
CA SER A 499 3.12 -6.46 20.48
C SER A 499 3.13 -7.75 21.29
N PHE A 500 2.91 -8.90 20.63
CA PHE A 500 3.03 -10.26 21.21
C PHE A 500 2.10 -10.53 22.37
N VAL A 501 0.83 -10.09 22.28
CA VAL A 501 -0.16 -10.21 23.35
C VAL A 501 -1.03 -11.45 23.19
N THR A 502 -1.44 -11.77 21.96
CA THR A 502 -2.34 -12.90 21.64
C THR A 502 -1.74 -13.81 20.59
N ASP A 503 -2.31 -15.02 20.46
CA ASP A 503 -2.17 -15.85 19.28
C ASP A 503 -2.94 -15.26 18.07
N ASP A 504 -3.02 -15.98 16.97
CA ASP A 504 -3.69 -15.53 15.73
C ASP A 504 -5.22 -15.67 15.78
N GLU A 505 -5.77 -16.26 16.81
CA GLU A 505 -7.20 -16.29 17.13
C GLU A 505 -7.58 -15.32 18.27
N VAL A 506 -6.72 -14.36 18.58
CA VAL A 506 -6.93 -13.29 19.59
C VAL A 506 -7.05 -13.83 21.02
N THR A 507 -6.58 -15.04 21.28
CA THR A 507 -6.47 -15.56 22.65
C THR A 507 -5.21 -15.05 23.32
N VAL A 508 -5.36 -14.36 24.45
CA VAL A 508 -4.22 -13.81 25.21
C VAL A 508 -3.34 -14.95 25.74
N TRP A 509 -2.04 -14.84 25.47
CA TRP A 509 -1.05 -15.80 25.97
C TRP A 509 -1.03 -15.84 27.51
N HIS A 510 -0.76 -17.04 28.07
CA HIS A 510 -0.81 -17.30 29.52
C HIS A 510 0.53 -17.05 30.23
N ASP A 511 1.60 -16.83 29.49
CA ASP A 511 2.92 -16.57 30.04
C ASP A 511 3.17 -15.06 30.27
N ARG A 512 4.37 -14.73 30.69
CA ARG A 512 4.76 -13.33 30.90
C ARG A 512 4.88 -12.61 29.57
N ALA A 513 4.31 -11.40 29.51
CA ALA A 513 4.44 -10.53 28.35
C ALA A 513 5.85 -9.88 28.28
N PRO A 514 6.39 -9.73 27.06
CA PRO A 514 5.90 -10.21 25.76
C PRO A 514 6.05 -11.72 25.62
N HIS A 515 5.04 -12.37 25.03
CA HIS A 515 5.00 -13.82 24.87
C HIS A 515 6.30 -14.37 24.26
N ASN A 516 6.90 -15.42 24.90
CA ASN A 516 8.09 -16.12 24.41
C ASN A 516 9.34 -15.25 24.20
N LEU A 517 9.29 -13.94 24.47
CA LEU A 517 10.38 -13.00 24.12
C LEU A 517 10.87 -12.19 25.34
N THR A 518 10.47 -12.52 26.56
CA THR A 518 10.88 -11.75 27.76
C THR A 518 12.40 -11.70 27.95
N ASP A 519 13.11 -12.78 27.66
CA ASP A 519 14.57 -12.86 27.73
C ASP A 519 15.25 -12.23 26.51
N VAL A 520 14.59 -12.18 25.36
CA VAL A 520 15.08 -11.48 24.16
C VAL A 520 15.08 -9.97 24.41
N PHE A 521 13.98 -9.43 24.92
CA PHE A 521 13.88 -8.00 25.27
C PHE A 521 14.49 -7.67 26.64
N GLY A 522 14.88 -8.67 27.43
CA GLY A 522 15.43 -8.46 28.77
C GLY A 522 14.46 -7.77 29.73
N MET A 523 13.14 -7.97 29.58
CA MET A 523 12.14 -7.27 30.36
C MET A 523 10.80 -8.03 30.41
N THR A 524 9.92 -7.58 31.29
CA THR A 524 8.53 -8.04 31.32
C THR A 524 7.60 -6.91 31.76
N TYR A 525 6.31 -7.07 31.46
CA TYR A 525 5.25 -6.25 32.05
C TYR A 525 4.01 -7.11 32.30
N ASN A 526 3.18 -6.69 33.25
CA ASN A 526 1.90 -7.33 33.55
C ASN A 526 0.78 -6.30 33.79
N GLN A 527 1.09 -5.05 33.68
CA GLN A 527 0.15 -3.94 33.83
C GLN A 527 0.41 -2.89 32.75
N PHE A 528 -0.66 -2.27 32.32
CA PHE A 528 -0.64 -1.08 31.48
C PHE A 528 -1.75 -0.14 31.94
N THR A 529 -1.65 1.13 31.61
CA THR A 529 -2.68 2.12 31.93
C THR A 529 -2.74 3.21 30.88
N ARG A 530 -3.91 3.80 30.73
CA ARG A 530 -4.08 5.05 30.01
C ARG A 530 -4.06 6.18 31.06
N PRO A 531 -3.02 7.02 31.08
CA PRO A 531 -2.97 8.15 32.02
C PRO A 531 -4.09 9.16 31.77
N ASN A 532 -4.64 9.74 32.84
CA ASN A 532 -5.61 10.83 32.76
C ASN A 532 -4.97 12.22 32.55
N GLY A 533 -3.66 12.30 32.53
CA GLY A 533 -2.89 13.54 32.38
C GLY A 533 -1.56 13.29 31.71
N HIS A 534 -0.77 14.32 31.56
CA HIS A 534 0.55 14.23 30.96
C HIS A 534 1.49 13.33 31.77
N VAL A 535 2.14 12.42 31.08
CA VAL A 535 3.23 11.60 31.61
C VAL A 535 4.42 11.80 30.71
N SER A 536 5.44 12.47 31.22
CA SER A 536 6.66 12.70 30.44
C SER A 536 7.44 11.39 30.26
N VAL A 537 8.10 11.28 29.11
CA VAL A 537 9.09 10.25 28.78
C VAL A 537 10.45 10.92 28.88
N GLU A 538 11.27 10.48 29.84
CA GLU A 538 12.59 11.05 30.14
C GLU A 538 13.67 10.13 29.61
N PHE A 539 14.49 10.62 28.69
CA PHE A 539 15.50 9.85 27.97
C PHE A 539 16.84 9.80 28.70
N ALA A 540 17.53 8.68 28.55
CA ALA A 540 18.82 8.38 29.20
C ALA A 540 19.76 7.63 28.21
N GLY A 541 20.95 7.27 28.67
CA GLY A 541 21.92 6.48 27.89
C GLY A 541 22.27 7.15 26.58
N THR A 542 22.19 6.42 25.49
CA THR A 542 22.45 6.91 24.12
C THR A 542 21.42 7.95 23.66
N LEU A 543 20.21 7.90 24.21
CA LEU A 543 19.14 8.86 23.93
C LEU A 543 19.12 10.10 24.87
N ALA A 544 20.07 10.27 25.78
CA ALA A 544 20.08 11.34 26.78
C ALA A 544 20.01 12.78 26.21
N LYS A 545 20.27 12.97 24.91
CA LYS A 545 20.15 14.26 24.23
C LYS A 545 18.77 14.52 23.64
N THR A 546 17.92 13.50 23.58
CA THR A 546 16.54 13.62 23.11
C THR A 546 15.73 14.43 24.12
N PRO A 547 15.03 15.49 23.74
CA PRO A 547 14.17 16.22 24.66
C PRO A 547 13.11 15.30 25.27
N ALA A 548 12.73 15.59 26.52
CA ALA A 548 11.61 14.90 27.13
C ALA A 548 10.33 15.17 26.32
N SER A 549 9.50 14.16 26.15
CA SER A 549 8.23 14.18 25.42
C SER A 549 7.13 13.57 26.28
N ASP A 550 5.88 13.78 25.90
CA ASP A 550 4.76 13.14 26.58
C ASP A 550 4.41 11.80 25.93
N ALA A 551 4.04 10.81 26.74
CA ALA A 551 3.40 9.60 26.25
C ALA A 551 2.07 9.94 25.55
N GLN A 552 1.91 9.52 24.29
CA GLN A 552 0.76 9.88 23.46
C GLN A 552 -0.43 8.90 23.58
N ALA A 553 -0.20 7.74 24.23
CA ALA A 553 -1.18 6.67 24.35
C ALA A 553 -1.08 5.99 25.73
N LEU A 554 -1.63 4.77 25.83
CA LEU A 554 -1.40 3.91 26.97
C LEU A 554 0.12 3.75 27.24
N ILE A 555 0.45 3.54 28.50
CA ILE A 555 1.80 3.17 28.94
C ILE A 555 1.81 1.75 29.48
N GLU A 556 2.75 0.93 29.04
CA GLU A 556 3.04 -0.36 29.64
C GLU A 556 4.05 -0.17 30.77
N LEU A 557 3.79 -0.83 31.91
CA LEU A 557 4.64 -0.69 33.10
C LEU A 557 5.77 -1.70 33.05
N VAL A 558 6.77 -1.40 32.22
CA VAL A 558 7.88 -2.31 31.89
C VAL A 558 8.88 -2.39 33.04
N THR A 559 9.18 -3.62 33.48
CA THR A 559 10.23 -3.92 34.45
C THR A 559 11.41 -4.57 33.75
N PRO A 560 12.56 -3.88 33.64
CA PRO A 560 13.75 -4.43 33.01
C PRO A 560 14.41 -5.49 33.89
N PHE A 561 15.08 -6.47 33.27
CA PHE A 561 15.94 -7.44 33.94
C PHE A 561 17.35 -6.90 34.09
N ASP A 562 18.14 -7.57 34.94
CA ASP A 562 19.57 -7.24 35.07
C ASP A 562 20.28 -7.35 33.72
N GLY A 563 21.05 -6.33 33.36
CA GLY A 563 21.77 -6.25 32.10
C GLY A 563 20.98 -5.64 30.93
N THR A 564 19.77 -5.17 31.17
CA THR A 564 18.98 -4.41 30.19
C THR A 564 19.24 -2.92 30.33
N ASP A 565 19.56 -2.27 29.21
CA ASP A 565 19.73 -0.82 29.16
C ASP A 565 18.36 -0.13 29.16
N VAL A 566 18.16 0.81 30.10
CA VAL A 566 16.99 1.67 30.15
C VAL A 566 17.30 2.96 29.41
N LEU A 567 16.73 3.13 28.23
CA LEU A 567 16.94 4.30 27.36
C LEU A 567 15.93 5.42 27.62
N ALA A 568 14.76 5.11 28.24
CA ALA A 568 13.83 6.09 28.74
C ALA A 568 12.99 5.53 29.89
N SER A 569 12.52 6.42 30.77
CA SER A 569 11.61 6.12 31.88
C SER A 569 10.46 7.12 31.93
N TYR A 570 9.39 6.80 32.67
CA TYR A 570 8.27 7.72 32.85
C TYR A 570 8.53 8.75 33.95
N GLY A 571 8.36 10.03 33.66
CA GLY A 571 8.57 11.14 34.59
C GLY A 571 7.37 11.40 35.48
N HIS A 572 6.79 10.37 36.07
CA HIS A 572 5.62 10.48 36.97
C HIS A 572 5.86 9.77 38.30
N TYR A 573 5.47 10.38 39.42
CA TYR A 573 5.77 9.86 40.77
C TYR A 573 5.33 8.41 40.99
N ALA A 574 4.24 7.98 40.38
CA ALA A 574 3.71 6.61 40.48
C ALA A 574 4.42 5.61 39.57
N TRP A 575 4.96 6.07 38.43
CA TRP A 575 5.49 5.21 37.37
C TRP A 575 6.96 5.41 37.05
N LYS A 576 7.67 6.27 37.74
CA LYS A 576 9.10 6.59 37.47
C LYS A 576 10.07 5.40 37.62
N ASN A 577 9.62 4.30 38.21
CA ASN A 577 10.44 3.09 38.34
C ASN A 577 10.25 2.12 37.16
N TYR A 578 9.37 2.45 36.21
CA TYR A 578 9.13 1.64 35.01
C TYR A 578 9.82 2.29 33.81
N ALA A 579 10.34 1.41 32.94
CA ALA A 579 10.96 1.85 31.71
C ALA A 579 9.92 2.17 30.62
N ALA A 580 10.23 3.16 29.79
CA ALA A 580 9.45 3.53 28.62
C ALA A 580 10.13 3.08 27.32
N VAL A 581 11.47 3.01 27.31
CA VAL A 581 12.26 2.45 26.21
C VAL A 581 13.40 1.63 26.79
N THR A 582 13.59 0.40 26.30
CA THR A 582 14.67 -0.50 26.73
C THR A 582 15.39 -1.11 25.54
N ARG A 583 16.65 -1.51 25.76
CA ARG A 583 17.46 -2.33 24.82
C ARG A 583 18.14 -3.45 25.57
N HIS A 584 18.15 -4.66 24.98
CA HIS A 584 18.78 -5.83 25.57
C HIS A 584 19.50 -6.65 24.51
N GLY A 585 20.74 -7.05 24.82
CA GLY A 585 21.53 -7.95 23.96
C GLY A 585 21.10 -9.38 24.11
N PHE A 586 20.81 -10.08 22.99
CA PHE A 586 20.46 -11.47 22.97
C PHE A 586 21.16 -12.23 21.85
N GLY A 587 21.94 -13.25 22.19
CA GLY A 587 22.75 -13.99 21.22
C GLY A 587 23.81 -13.10 20.59
N LYS A 588 23.73 -12.83 19.30
CA LYS A 588 24.63 -11.93 18.56
C LYS A 588 24.01 -10.59 18.21
N GLY A 589 22.71 -10.44 18.41
CA GLY A 589 21.95 -9.23 18.14
C GLY A 589 21.39 -8.62 19.40
N ASP A 590 20.41 -7.75 19.23
CA ASP A 590 19.75 -7.07 20.32
C ASP A 590 18.29 -6.73 19.98
N ALA A 591 17.51 -6.38 21.02
CA ALA A 591 16.10 -6.05 20.88
C ALA A 591 15.73 -4.82 21.69
N GLU A 592 14.94 -3.93 21.12
CA GLU A 592 14.41 -2.73 21.74
C GLU A 592 12.89 -2.84 21.94
N TRP A 593 12.41 -2.29 23.07
CA TRP A 593 11.00 -2.17 23.35
C TRP A 593 10.61 -0.73 23.61
N ILE A 594 9.58 -0.25 22.91
CA ILE A 594 9.01 1.10 23.04
C ILE A 594 7.61 0.94 23.67
N ALA A 595 7.49 1.23 24.97
CA ALA A 595 6.35 0.88 25.82
C ALA A 595 5.17 1.86 25.77
N THR A 596 5.20 2.84 24.87
CA THR A 596 4.12 3.83 24.63
C THR A 596 4.23 4.39 23.22
N LEU A 597 3.19 5.07 22.72
CA LEU A 597 3.29 5.87 21.50
C LEU A 597 4.04 7.18 21.80
N LEU A 598 5.02 7.48 20.99
CA LEU A 598 5.79 8.73 21.03
C LEU A 598 5.33 9.68 19.89
N ASP A 599 5.48 10.99 20.11
CA ASP A 599 5.22 11.95 19.02
C ASP A 599 6.23 11.80 17.86
N ALA A 600 5.92 12.42 16.73
CA ALA A 600 6.68 12.25 15.48
C ALA A 600 8.17 12.61 15.63
N ASP A 601 8.51 13.67 16.34
CA ASP A 601 9.91 14.09 16.51
C ASP A 601 10.66 13.13 17.43
N THR A 602 10.00 12.67 18.46
CA THR A 602 10.58 11.78 19.47
C THR A 602 10.79 10.36 18.91
N ILE A 603 9.79 9.79 18.22
CA ILE A 603 9.97 8.47 17.58
C ILE A 603 11.06 8.52 16.51
N ARG A 604 11.15 9.62 15.75
CA ARG A 604 12.23 9.80 14.77
C ARG A 604 13.61 9.82 15.45
N ALA A 605 13.74 10.44 16.63
CA ALA A 605 15.00 10.44 17.37
C ALA A 605 15.37 9.04 17.89
N VAL A 606 14.38 8.28 18.40
CA VAL A 606 14.57 6.89 18.87
C VAL A 606 14.97 5.99 17.71
N LEU A 607 14.25 6.04 16.59
CA LEU A 607 14.58 5.21 15.43
C LEU A 607 15.89 5.62 14.74
N ARG A 608 16.28 6.90 14.78
CA ARG A 608 17.61 7.33 14.32
C ARG A 608 18.71 6.63 15.12
N GLU A 609 18.58 6.62 16.43
CA GLU A 609 19.55 5.95 17.31
C GLU A 609 19.57 4.44 17.06
N ALA A 610 18.41 3.79 16.91
CA ALA A 610 18.33 2.37 16.57
C ALA A 610 19.01 2.05 15.21
N VAL A 611 18.78 2.86 14.19
CA VAL A 611 19.40 2.75 12.85
C VAL A 611 20.93 2.94 12.93
N GLU A 612 21.41 3.90 13.73
CA GLU A 612 22.85 4.12 13.96
C GLU A 612 23.45 2.94 14.73
N HIS A 613 22.77 2.45 15.77
CA HIS A 613 23.20 1.31 16.58
C HIS A 613 23.31 0.02 15.74
N ALA A 614 22.33 -0.23 14.89
CA ALA A 614 22.33 -1.39 13.97
C ALA A 614 23.33 -1.24 12.80
N GLY A 615 24.07 -0.13 12.70
CA GLY A 615 25.05 0.10 11.63
C GLY A 615 24.43 0.30 10.24
N ILE A 616 23.19 0.72 10.19
CA ILE A 616 22.43 0.92 8.93
C ILE A 616 22.63 2.33 8.37
N ALA A 617 22.95 3.31 9.24
CA ALA A 617 23.15 4.70 8.86
C ALA A 617 24.23 4.86 7.78
N ASP A 618 23.97 5.71 6.78
CA ASP A 618 24.84 5.93 5.64
C ASP A 618 24.80 7.40 5.14
N ALA A 619 25.40 7.67 3.97
CA ALA A 619 25.40 9.00 3.38
C ALA A 619 24.00 9.54 3.05
N GLY A 620 23.02 8.67 2.78
CA GLY A 620 21.63 9.07 2.56
C GLY A 620 20.95 9.51 3.85
N THR A 621 21.13 8.77 4.93
CA THR A 621 20.60 9.16 6.25
C THR A 621 21.18 10.48 6.75
N ALA A 622 22.40 10.82 6.35
CA ALA A 622 23.03 12.12 6.66
C ALA A 622 22.32 13.31 5.97
N LEU A 623 21.56 13.06 4.90
CA LEU A 623 20.78 14.07 4.17
C LEU A 623 19.32 14.17 4.66
N ALA A 624 18.95 13.43 5.71
CA ALA A 624 17.62 13.48 6.31
C ALA A 624 17.22 14.92 6.69
N GLY A 625 16.02 15.32 6.32
CA GLY A 625 15.52 16.68 6.53
C GLY A 625 16.02 17.73 5.52
N GLN A 626 16.88 17.36 4.57
CA GLN A 626 17.33 18.22 3.47
C GLN A 626 16.69 17.78 2.15
N VAL A 627 16.80 16.52 1.80
CA VAL A 627 16.28 15.92 0.58
C VAL A 627 15.91 14.47 0.85
N THR A 628 14.89 13.96 0.18
CA THR A 628 14.55 12.53 0.25
C THR A 628 15.46 11.75 -0.69
N VAL A 629 16.09 10.69 -0.18
CA VAL A 629 17.01 9.82 -0.91
C VAL A 629 16.37 8.43 -1.07
N ARG A 630 16.20 7.97 -2.31
CA ARG A 630 15.73 6.62 -2.62
C ARG A 630 16.73 5.95 -3.56
N ARG A 631 16.96 4.63 -3.39
CA ARG A 631 18.03 3.94 -4.12
C ARG A 631 17.60 2.55 -4.58
N GLY A 632 18.32 2.04 -5.55
CA GLY A 632 18.22 0.67 -6.01
C GLY A 632 19.29 0.35 -7.03
N THR A 633 19.22 -0.84 -7.59
CA THR A 633 20.08 -1.29 -8.69
C THR A 633 19.22 -1.55 -9.91
N ASN A 634 19.61 -1.00 -11.05
CA ASN A 634 18.90 -1.26 -12.31
C ASN A 634 19.33 -2.59 -12.97
N ALA A 635 18.68 -2.94 -14.08
CA ALA A 635 18.97 -4.15 -14.84
C ALA A 635 20.41 -4.22 -15.39
N ARG A 636 21.12 -3.08 -15.48
CA ARG A 636 22.53 -3.00 -15.91
C ARG A 636 23.52 -3.22 -14.77
N GLY A 637 23.03 -3.34 -13.52
CA GLY A 637 23.86 -3.46 -12.31
C GLY A 637 24.39 -2.13 -11.78
N GLU A 638 23.92 -0.99 -12.32
CA GLU A 638 24.26 0.34 -11.85
C GLU A 638 23.47 0.67 -10.58
N GLN A 639 24.11 1.31 -9.60
CA GLN A 639 23.41 1.91 -8.47
C GLN A 639 22.67 3.15 -8.94
N VAL A 640 21.36 3.19 -8.77
CA VAL A 640 20.53 4.34 -9.11
C VAL A 640 20.08 5.04 -7.83
N THR A 641 20.34 6.33 -7.76
CA THR A 641 19.99 7.18 -6.61
C THR A 641 19.09 8.32 -7.07
N TYR A 642 17.90 8.39 -6.48
CA TYR A 642 16.95 9.48 -6.63
C TYR A 642 17.14 10.46 -5.47
N LEU A 643 17.31 11.74 -5.80
CA LEU A 643 17.35 12.87 -4.88
C LEU A 643 16.09 13.71 -5.14
N LEU A 644 15.13 13.63 -4.23
CA LEU A 644 13.77 14.18 -4.40
C LEU A 644 13.56 15.35 -3.45
N ASN A 645 13.35 16.55 -4.00
CA ASN A 645 13.08 17.75 -3.23
C ASN A 645 11.56 18.03 -3.17
N TYR A 646 10.93 17.68 -2.05
CA TYR A 646 9.52 17.94 -1.78
C TYR A 646 9.32 19.27 -1.04
N SER A 647 9.98 20.34 -1.48
CA SER A 647 9.79 21.64 -0.87
C SER A 647 9.66 22.77 -1.91
N ALA A 648 9.06 23.88 -1.48
CA ALA A 648 8.97 25.11 -2.27
C ALA A 648 10.30 25.85 -2.40
N ASP A 649 11.31 25.42 -1.65
CA ASP A 649 12.63 26.04 -1.64
C ASP A 649 13.65 25.19 -2.43
N GLU A 650 14.64 25.89 -2.99
CA GLU A 650 15.83 25.25 -3.55
C GLU A 650 16.69 24.67 -2.43
N VAL A 651 17.21 23.46 -2.62
CA VAL A 651 18.12 22.81 -1.68
C VAL A 651 19.50 22.60 -2.34
N THR A 652 20.56 22.81 -1.59
CA THR A 652 21.92 22.52 -2.02
C THR A 652 22.56 21.53 -1.06
N ILE A 653 22.99 20.38 -1.58
CA ILE A 653 23.59 19.28 -0.85
C ILE A 653 24.95 18.91 -1.41
N ASP A 654 25.74 18.18 -0.64
CA ASP A 654 26.87 17.45 -1.16
C ASP A 654 26.41 16.09 -1.69
N SER A 655 26.83 15.71 -2.89
CA SER A 655 26.39 14.43 -3.50
C SER A 655 26.76 13.24 -2.62
N PRO A 656 25.79 12.37 -2.28
CA PRO A 656 26.08 11.16 -1.53
C PRO A 656 26.71 10.05 -2.37
N VAL A 657 26.71 10.18 -3.70
CA VAL A 657 27.13 9.15 -4.66
C VAL A 657 27.92 9.74 -5.82
N SER A 658 28.73 8.89 -6.48
CA SER A 658 29.34 9.20 -7.78
C SER A 658 28.55 8.51 -8.90
N GLY A 659 28.50 9.11 -10.10
CA GLY A 659 27.84 8.52 -11.26
C GLY A 659 27.50 9.53 -12.34
N ASP A 660 26.75 9.07 -13.35
CA ASP A 660 26.21 9.92 -14.41
C ASP A 660 24.83 10.46 -14.02
N VAL A 661 24.56 11.72 -14.28
CA VAL A 661 23.22 12.30 -14.12
C VAL A 661 22.31 11.75 -15.23
N VAL A 662 21.38 10.88 -14.84
CA VAL A 662 20.39 10.29 -15.77
C VAL A 662 19.21 11.24 -15.95
N VAL A 663 18.75 11.87 -14.85
CA VAL A 663 17.68 12.87 -14.88
C VAL A 663 18.21 14.13 -14.21
N ALA A 664 18.26 15.20 -14.97
CA ALA A 664 18.66 16.52 -14.46
C ALA A 664 17.46 17.33 -13.97
N PRO A 665 17.67 18.29 -13.06
CA PRO A 665 16.61 19.19 -12.64
C PRO A 665 16.18 20.09 -13.80
N VAL A 666 14.88 20.35 -13.89
CA VAL A 666 14.28 21.27 -14.87
C VAL A 666 13.44 22.34 -14.16
N VAL A 667 13.23 23.47 -14.80
CA VAL A 667 12.27 24.46 -14.30
C VAL A 667 11.00 24.33 -15.11
N VAL A 668 9.92 23.94 -14.46
CA VAL A 668 8.59 23.89 -15.05
C VAL A 668 7.90 25.23 -14.83
N GLY A 669 7.40 25.83 -15.92
CA GLY A 669 6.64 27.08 -15.88
C GLY A 669 5.20 26.86 -15.42
N THR A 670 4.52 27.95 -15.10
CA THR A 670 3.09 27.92 -14.67
C THR A 670 2.14 27.41 -15.76
N ASP A 671 2.59 27.36 -17.00
CA ASP A 671 1.84 26.79 -18.13
C ASP A 671 2.09 25.27 -18.30
N GLY A 672 2.92 24.66 -17.43
CA GLY A 672 3.27 23.24 -17.45
C GLY A 672 4.36 22.86 -18.44
N THR A 673 4.97 23.83 -19.14
CA THR A 673 6.10 23.56 -20.04
C THR A 673 7.44 23.80 -19.34
N VAL A 674 8.52 23.24 -19.89
CA VAL A 674 9.87 23.53 -19.40
C VAL A 674 10.26 24.96 -19.79
N ASP A 675 10.64 25.76 -18.80
CA ASP A 675 11.32 27.03 -19.05
C ASP A 675 12.76 26.74 -19.49
N GLU A 676 12.99 26.74 -20.78
CA GLU A 676 14.29 26.41 -21.40
C GLU A 676 15.41 27.38 -20.95
N SER A 677 15.08 28.65 -20.76
CA SER A 677 16.07 29.67 -20.35
C SER A 677 16.51 29.46 -18.90
N ALA A 678 15.54 29.27 -18.00
CA ALA A 678 15.83 29.02 -16.59
C ALA A 678 16.51 27.64 -16.41
N THR A 679 16.05 26.61 -17.13
CA THR A 679 16.66 25.28 -17.11
C THR A 679 18.09 25.30 -17.67
N ALA A 680 18.35 26.06 -18.74
CA ALA A 680 19.70 26.23 -19.29
C ALA A 680 20.70 26.85 -18.29
N ALA A 681 20.19 27.67 -17.36
CA ALA A 681 21.03 28.30 -16.32
C ALA A 681 21.44 27.34 -15.18
N ILE A 682 20.75 26.19 -15.00
CA ILE A 682 21.13 25.18 -14.02
C ILE A 682 22.47 24.56 -14.47
N ALA A 683 23.43 24.45 -13.54
CA ALA A 683 24.75 23.91 -13.85
C ALA A 683 24.70 22.39 -14.14
N LEU A 684 23.87 21.65 -13.41
CA LEU A 684 23.75 20.21 -13.54
C LEU A 684 22.93 19.84 -14.80
N LYS A 685 23.49 19.01 -15.66
CA LYS A 685 22.86 18.56 -16.92
C LYS A 685 22.80 17.06 -16.99
N GLU A 686 21.85 16.54 -17.78
CA GLU A 686 21.81 15.13 -18.19
C GLU A 686 23.15 14.73 -18.81
N GLY A 687 23.70 13.58 -18.43
CA GLY A 687 25.02 13.09 -18.83
C GLY A 687 26.21 13.72 -18.12
N SER A 688 26.00 14.71 -17.22
CA SER A 688 27.07 15.22 -16.36
C SER A 688 27.60 14.14 -15.43
N LYS A 689 28.91 14.11 -15.16
CA LYS A 689 29.50 13.25 -14.14
C LYS A 689 29.51 13.98 -12.80
N VAL A 690 29.18 13.25 -11.78
CA VAL A 690 29.14 13.71 -10.38
C VAL A 690 30.03 12.79 -9.54
N GLU A 691 30.79 13.37 -8.62
CA GLU A 691 31.56 12.64 -7.63
C GLU A 691 30.99 12.87 -6.23
N VAL A 692 31.24 11.92 -5.30
CA VAL A 692 30.87 12.10 -3.89
C VAL A 692 31.44 13.42 -3.34
N GLY A 693 30.60 14.26 -2.75
CA GLY A 693 30.94 15.55 -2.20
C GLY A 693 30.81 16.72 -3.17
N ASP A 694 30.49 16.48 -4.44
CA ASP A 694 30.19 17.57 -5.36
C ASP A 694 28.90 18.30 -4.93
N ARG A 695 28.93 19.64 -5.06
CA ARG A 695 27.76 20.47 -4.71
C ARG A 695 26.68 20.35 -5.75
N LEU A 696 25.51 19.86 -5.34
CA LEU A 696 24.31 19.72 -6.16
C LEU A 696 23.23 20.69 -5.69
N THR A 697 22.70 21.46 -6.62
CA THR A 697 21.55 22.32 -6.37
C THR A 697 20.31 21.75 -7.05
N ILE A 698 19.28 21.47 -6.25
CA ILE A 698 18.01 20.90 -6.66
C ILE A 698 16.93 21.95 -6.43
N GLY A 699 16.32 22.44 -7.50
CA GLY A 699 15.25 23.43 -7.43
C GLY A 699 14.02 22.93 -6.66
N ARG A 700 13.10 23.83 -6.38
CA ARG A 700 11.81 23.49 -5.73
C ARG A 700 11.06 22.43 -6.54
N TRP A 701 10.38 21.53 -5.87
CA TRP A 701 9.55 20.46 -6.46
C TRP A 701 10.27 19.75 -7.62
N ASN A 702 11.47 19.25 -7.36
CA ASN A 702 12.33 18.73 -8.41
C ASN A 702 13.03 17.44 -8.02
N VAL A 703 13.61 16.78 -9.01
CA VAL A 703 14.34 15.52 -8.86
C VAL A 703 15.64 15.53 -9.63
N VAL A 704 16.65 14.85 -9.05
CA VAL A 704 17.88 14.46 -9.72
C VAL A 704 18.02 12.95 -9.60
N VAL A 705 18.37 12.27 -10.69
CA VAL A 705 18.68 10.84 -10.67
C VAL A 705 20.09 10.62 -11.16
N ILE A 706 20.87 9.91 -10.35
CA ILE A 706 22.29 9.59 -10.62
C ILE A 706 22.43 8.08 -10.69
N ALA A 707 23.13 7.56 -11.70
CA ALA A 707 23.43 6.15 -11.84
C ALA A 707 24.95 5.92 -12.05
N GLY A 708 25.51 4.94 -11.31
CA GLY A 708 26.93 4.63 -11.41
C GLY A 708 27.34 3.30 -10.81
#